data_52f171c5f036a279ad06bf76f3452bc4
#
_entry.id   52f171c5f036a279ad06bf76f3452bc4
#
_cell.length_a   1.000
_cell.length_b   1.000
_cell.length_c   1.000
_cell.angle_alpha   90.00
_cell.angle_beta   90.00
_cell.angle_gamma   90.00
#
_symmetry.space_group_name_H-M   'P 1'
#
loop_
_entity.id
_entity.type
_entity.pdbx_description
1 polymer ?
#
loop_
_entity_poly.entity_id
_entity_poly.type
_entity_poly.pdbx_seq_one_letter_code
_entity_poly.pdbx_strand_id
1 'polypeptide(L)'
;MSKIIPNSLIYFIYGFSFLGFSQNSSPIYLNPNASVENRVNDLMDRMTLEEKVYQMNQFVGLDHMRQAEKDLTEEELHSNDSQGFYKGLFSDDVAEMTRRGEIGSFLHVLTAEESNLLQELAAQSRLKIPLLIGIDAIHGNALVSGTTVYPSPITLASTWTDSFLEVIGTQTAKEMRATGSHWTFTPNIDVLRDPRWGRVGETFGEDHFLVGNLGAAMIRGLQQEDFTGTDKVIACAKHMIAGGEPINGLNAAPMDVSLRTLREVHLKPYKQAIDAGVYSIMAAHNELNGIPCHMNTWLMTDLFRNKWNFEGFFVSDWMDIERIDDLHNVASNLKEASLFAVRAGMDMHMHGPKFPEAIIALVEEGVLPLERVNEACEKILTAKFKLGLFENRKVDLNAIKDKIFTSEHQKVALEAAQKGIVLLKNQGLLPLKTTKTKKRILVTGPNANNQTILGDWHSAQPNENVITILEGLKKVGNQKGYEVDFFDSGENIRKINDNAISKAAQMASDFDYVVVVVGDNAMRYRWKDKTAGENMGRAALDLPGKQLALVKAIKATGTPVIIVLVNHRPISEPWLNDQIPAILEAWGPGSFGGQAVAQIIFGDVNPSGKLPLTVARDVGQLRMIYNHKPSAYFHKYALNKSTPLYPFGYGLSYTNFEYSKPKLSKFVLNSDEIVSVSVSVTNTGNYDGDEVVQMYIRDKVSSVTRPVKELKGYQRIFLKKGETKKVDFKINKETLAFYDINMEYCIEPGEFKIMTGSSSDDNDLQSIILEVEKRIEVDD
;
A
#
# COMPACT_ATOMS: atom_id res chain seq x y z
N MET A 1 44.35 100.20 1.98
CA MET A 1 43.18 100.91 1.43
C MET A 1 42.51 99.97 0.46
N SER A 2 41.47 99.37 0.79
CA SER A 2 40.33 98.95 -0.06
C SER A 2 39.48 97.91 0.69
N LYS A 3 38.26 98.25 0.82
CA LYS A 3 37.24 97.54 1.57
C LYS A 3 36.78 96.30 0.80
N ILE A 4 36.67 95.14 1.47
CA ILE A 4 36.05 93.94 0.97
C ILE A 4 34.70 93.82 1.65
N ILE A 5 33.66 93.71 0.83
CA ILE A 5 32.27 93.41 1.23
C ILE A 5 32.05 91.90 1.11
N PRO A 6 31.47 91.20 2.09
CA PRO A 6 31.15 89.76 1.92
C PRO A 6 29.77 89.57 1.30
N ASN A 7 29.70 88.69 0.29
CA ASN A 7 28.45 88.20 -0.32
C ASN A 7 27.83 87.14 0.57
N SER A 8 26.59 87.33 0.96
CA SER A 8 25.76 86.35 1.64
C SER A 8 25.13 85.39 0.62
N LEU A 9 25.42 84.07 0.70
CA LEU A 9 24.85 83.07 -0.09
C LEU A 9 23.62 82.49 0.67
N ILE A 10 22.42 82.70 0.11
CA ILE A 10 21.14 82.09 0.62
C ILE A 10 21.01 80.72 0.03
N TYR A 11 21.06 79.67 0.90
CA TYR A 11 20.72 78.27 0.53
C TYR A 11 19.22 78.12 0.65
N PHE A 12 18.56 77.85 -0.49
CA PHE A 12 17.20 77.33 -0.56
C PHE A 12 17.25 75.80 -0.34
N ILE A 13 16.77 75.30 0.82
CA ILE A 13 16.59 73.91 1.09
C ILE A 13 15.20 73.51 0.51
N TYR A 14 15.20 72.81 -0.64
CA TYR A 14 14.04 72.09 -1.13
C TYR A 14 13.86 70.83 -0.31
N GLY A 15 12.95 70.86 0.64
CA GLY A 15 12.48 69.64 1.33
C GLY A 15 11.64 68.78 0.37
N PHE A 16 12.22 67.71 -0.17
CA PHE A 16 11.49 66.66 -0.81
C PHE A 16 10.84 65.79 0.29
N SER A 17 9.59 66.04 0.61
CA SER A 17 8.78 65.08 1.38
C SER A 17 8.51 63.87 0.52
N PHE A 18 9.26 62.77 0.73
CA PHE A 18 8.86 61.44 0.24
C PHE A 18 7.61 61.03 1.03
N LEU A 19 6.45 61.33 0.49
CA LEU A 19 5.22 60.59 0.84
C LEU A 19 5.38 59.15 0.31
N GLY A 20 5.94 58.28 1.16
CA GLY A 20 5.86 56.84 0.92
C GLY A 20 4.38 56.42 0.94
N PHE A 21 3.77 56.31 -0.21
CA PHE A 21 2.56 55.51 -0.36
C PHE A 21 2.93 54.06 -0.09
N SER A 22 2.82 53.62 1.16
CA SER A 22 2.67 52.21 1.49
C SER A 22 1.37 51.78 0.85
N GLN A 23 1.41 51.33 -0.40
CA GLN A 23 0.34 50.48 -0.91
C GLN A 23 0.34 49.25 -0.01
N ASN A 24 -0.63 49.17 0.90
CA ASN A 24 -1.03 47.94 1.56
C ASN A 24 -1.65 46.97 0.50
N SER A 25 -0.84 46.56 -0.47
CA SER A 25 -1.22 45.44 -1.32
C SER A 25 -1.26 44.18 -0.45
N SER A 26 -2.38 43.50 -0.42
CA SER A 26 -2.50 42.20 0.26
C SER A 26 -1.33 41.34 -0.16
N PRO A 27 -0.72 40.56 0.78
CA PRO A 27 0.38 39.67 0.46
C PRO A 27 0.08 38.76 -0.74
N ILE A 28 1.07 38.55 -1.62
CA ILE A 28 0.88 37.77 -2.86
C ILE A 28 0.44 36.34 -2.52
N TYR A 29 0.97 35.75 -1.44
CA TYR A 29 0.62 34.39 -1.04
C TYR A 29 -0.87 34.21 -0.68
N LEU A 30 -1.59 35.28 -0.34
CA LEU A 30 -3.05 35.26 -0.09
C LEU A 30 -3.88 35.52 -1.35
N ASN A 31 -3.25 35.81 -2.49
CA ASN A 31 -3.97 36.02 -3.75
C ASN A 31 -4.18 34.68 -4.49
N PRO A 32 -5.41 34.14 -4.56
CA PRO A 32 -5.67 32.86 -5.22
C PRO A 32 -5.43 32.87 -6.74
N ASN A 33 -5.34 34.06 -7.36
CA ASN A 33 -5.07 34.21 -8.79
C ASN A 33 -3.58 34.27 -9.14
N ALA A 34 -2.70 34.38 -8.15
CA ALA A 34 -1.25 34.33 -8.38
C ALA A 34 -0.80 32.86 -8.57
N SER A 35 0.27 32.65 -9.35
CA SER A 35 0.82 31.30 -9.54
C SER A 35 1.30 30.73 -8.20
N VAL A 36 1.25 29.39 -8.07
CA VAL A 36 1.73 28.69 -6.87
C VAL A 36 3.17 29.10 -6.54
N GLU A 37 4.05 29.14 -7.52
CA GLU A 37 5.44 29.56 -7.38
C GLU A 37 5.57 30.96 -6.76
N ASN A 38 4.85 31.97 -7.31
CA ASN A 38 4.90 33.32 -6.77
C ASN A 38 4.34 33.40 -5.34
N ARG A 39 3.34 32.60 -5.01
CA ARG A 39 2.75 32.53 -3.67
C ARG A 39 3.73 31.89 -2.68
N VAL A 40 4.39 30.81 -3.08
CA VAL A 40 5.42 30.13 -2.25
C VAL A 40 6.58 31.11 -1.99
N ASN A 41 7.11 31.75 -3.02
CA ASN A 41 8.24 32.69 -2.88
C ASN A 41 7.88 33.86 -1.94
N ASP A 42 6.72 34.51 -2.13
CA ASP A 42 6.28 35.62 -1.25
C ASP A 42 6.09 35.16 0.21
N LEU A 43 5.60 33.94 0.42
CA LEU A 43 5.43 33.38 1.77
C LEU A 43 6.78 33.05 2.40
N MET A 44 7.68 32.39 1.68
CA MET A 44 9.04 32.04 2.11
C MET A 44 9.87 33.25 2.51
N ASP A 45 9.75 34.36 1.79
CA ASP A 45 10.43 35.65 2.10
C ASP A 45 9.92 36.29 3.39
N ARG A 46 8.72 35.94 3.85
CA ARG A 46 8.12 36.46 5.10
C ARG A 46 8.36 35.58 6.31
N MET A 47 8.75 34.32 6.10
CA MET A 47 8.95 33.32 7.16
C MET A 47 10.30 33.53 7.86
N THR A 48 10.29 33.36 9.19
CA THR A 48 11.52 33.19 9.97
C THR A 48 12.10 31.78 9.77
N LEU A 49 13.31 31.53 10.27
CA LEU A 49 13.92 30.21 10.28
C LEU A 49 13.01 29.18 11.01
N GLU A 50 12.53 29.56 12.18
CA GLU A 50 11.67 28.70 13.02
C GLU A 50 10.39 28.34 12.27
N GLU A 51 9.71 29.32 11.66
CA GLU A 51 8.48 29.07 10.90
C GLU A 51 8.70 28.14 9.69
N LYS A 52 9.87 28.19 9.05
CA LYS A 52 10.24 27.25 7.98
C LYS A 52 10.45 25.84 8.52
N VAL A 53 11.20 25.71 9.62
CA VAL A 53 11.48 24.41 10.25
C VAL A 53 10.19 23.77 10.81
N TYR A 54 9.26 24.57 11.34
CA TYR A 54 7.96 24.07 11.81
C TYR A 54 7.11 23.44 10.69
N GLN A 55 7.31 23.85 9.42
CA GLN A 55 6.65 23.16 8.30
C GLN A 55 7.20 21.75 8.05
N MET A 56 8.43 21.49 8.46
CA MET A 56 9.11 20.20 8.32
C MET A 56 8.74 19.19 9.42
N ASN A 57 7.82 19.54 10.32
CA ASN A 57 7.49 18.71 11.49
C ASN A 57 6.01 18.33 11.53
N GLN A 58 5.74 17.12 12.01
CA GLN A 58 4.41 16.52 12.14
C GLN A 58 4.14 16.11 13.58
N PHE A 59 2.88 16.17 14.01
CA PHE A 59 2.39 15.67 15.28
C PHE A 59 1.21 14.71 15.06
N VAL A 60 0.91 13.86 16.02
CA VAL A 60 -0.33 13.06 16.00
C VAL A 60 -1.55 13.91 16.38
N GLY A 61 -2.73 13.50 15.93
CA GLY A 61 -3.98 14.20 16.25
C GLY A 61 -4.23 14.36 17.74
N LEU A 62 -4.87 15.47 18.12
CA LEU A 62 -5.15 15.80 19.53
C LEU A 62 -6.07 14.77 20.21
N ASP A 63 -7.06 14.23 19.48
CA ASP A 63 -7.96 13.22 20.02
C ASP A 63 -7.23 11.90 20.29
N HIS A 64 -6.24 11.57 19.47
CA HIS A 64 -5.35 10.43 19.70
C HIS A 64 -4.51 10.64 20.97
N MET A 65 -3.91 11.82 21.15
CA MET A 65 -3.20 12.18 22.38
C MET A 65 -4.10 12.14 23.61
N ARG A 66 -5.29 12.75 23.55
CA ARG A 66 -6.27 12.74 24.65
C ARG A 66 -6.70 11.33 25.04
N GLN A 67 -6.79 10.42 24.09
CA GLN A 67 -7.09 9.01 24.38
C GLN A 67 -5.93 8.35 25.12
N ALA A 68 -4.70 8.57 24.66
CA ALA A 68 -3.50 8.07 25.33
C ALA A 68 -3.37 8.64 26.76
N GLU A 69 -3.63 9.93 26.95
CA GLU A 69 -3.63 10.60 28.26
C GLU A 69 -4.64 9.99 29.27
N LYS A 70 -5.76 9.43 28.77
CA LYS A 70 -6.76 8.74 29.62
C LYS A 70 -6.39 7.28 29.91
N ASP A 71 -5.79 6.60 28.95
CA ASP A 71 -5.55 5.15 29.01
C ASP A 71 -4.24 4.80 29.70
N LEU A 72 -3.27 5.72 29.73
CA LEU A 72 -1.94 5.54 30.30
C LEU A 72 -1.86 6.12 31.73
N THR A 73 -1.06 5.50 32.57
CA THR A 73 -0.71 6.04 33.88
C THR A 73 0.22 7.25 33.74
N GLU A 74 0.31 8.10 34.79
CA GLU A 74 1.23 9.23 34.80
C GLU A 74 2.69 8.81 34.62
N GLU A 75 3.10 7.65 35.16
CA GLU A 75 4.43 7.08 34.97
C GLU A 75 4.66 6.65 33.52
N GLU A 76 3.67 6.00 32.88
CA GLU A 76 3.73 5.60 31.47
C GLU A 76 3.77 6.83 30.54
N LEU A 77 2.98 7.88 30.81
CA LEU A 77 2.99 9.15 30.06
C LEU A 77 4.37 9.83 30.10
N HIS A 78 5.13 9.63 31.17
CA HIS A 78 6.49 10.18 31.29
C HIS A 78 7.62 9.26 30.83
N SER A 79 7.33 7.98 30.55
CA SER A 79 8.33 6.98 30.20
C SER A 79 8.29 6.53 28.73
N ASN A 80 7.14 6.62 28.07
CA ASN A 80 6.93 6.05 26.73
C ASN A 80 6.43 7.11 25.76
N ASP A 81 7.20 7.37 24.71
CA ASP A 81 6.94 8.36 23.65
C ASP A 81 6.44 7.73 22.34
N SER A 82 6.18 6.41 22.32
CA SER A 82 5.79 5.69 21.09
C SER A 82 4.29 5.48 20.91
N GLN A 83 3.46 5.84 21.91
CA GLN A 83 2.02 5.53 21.92
C GLN A 83 1.12 6.68 21.46
N GLY A 84 1.67 7.67 20.73
CA GLY A 84 0.88 8.80 20.25
C GLY A 84 0.74 9.93 21.25
N PHE A 85 1.65 10.03 22.20
CA PHE A 85 1.87 11.18 23.06
C PHE A 85 3.36 11.45 23.22
N TYR A 86 3.72 12.59 23.79
CA TYR A 86 5.10 13.05 23.91
C TYR A 86 5.42 13.32 25.38
N LYS A 87 6.56 12.82 25.85
CA LYS A 87 6.98 12.96 27.25
C LYS A 87 6.95 14.42 27.71
N GLY A 88 6.07 14.72 28.68
CA GLY A 88 5.93 16.07 29.26
C GLY A 88 5.25 17.08 28.37
N LEU A 89 4.60 16.65 27.28
CA LEU A 89 3.84 17.51 26.37
C LEU A 89 2.44 16.92 26.18
N PHE A 90 1.42 17.65 26.59
CA PHE A 90 0.03 17.22 26.53
C PHE A 90 -0.72 17.78 25.33
N SER A 91 -1.90 17.23 25.06
CA SER A 91 -2.74 17.64 23.92
C SER A 91 -3.07 19.15 23.93
N ASP A 92 -3.26 19.76 25.10
CA ASP A 92 -3.51 21.20 25.21
C ASP A 92 -2.25 22.04 24.87
N ASP A 93 -1.06 21.56 25.20
CA ASP A 93 0.20 22.18 24.80
C ASP A 93 0.37 22.17 23.28
N VAL A 94 0.08 21.02 22.65
CA VAL A 94 0.13 20.85 21.19
C VAL A 94 -0.92 21.74 20.49
N ALA A 95 -2.11 21.90 21.09
CA ALA A 95 -3.11 22.84 20.59
C ALA A 95 -2.60 24.30 20.64
N GLU A 96 -1.89 24.68 21.73
CA GLU A 96 -1.31 26.02 21.85
C GLU A 96 -0.13 26.23 20.87
N MET A 97 0.73 25.24 20.67
CA MET A 97 1.77 25.24 19.64
C MET A 97 1.16 25.44 18.23
N THR A 98 0.06 24.74 17.94
CA THR A 98 -0.69 24.91 16.69
C THR A 98 -1.17 26.36 16.50
N ARG A 99 -1.70 26.97 17.57
CA ARG A 99 -2.17 28.37 17.56
C ARG A 99 -1.04 29.36 17.29
N ARG A 100 0.16 29.09 17.80
CA ARG A 100 1.35 29.89 17.54
C ARG A 100 1.97 29.65 16.15
N GLY A 101 1.54 28.60 15.42
CA GLY A 101 2.06 28.22 14.10
C GLY A 101 3.35 27.40 14.15
N GLU A 102 3.59 26.70 15.24
CA GLU A 102 4.78 25.88 15.50
C GLU A 102 4.64 24.44 14.96
N ILE A 103 3.57 24.14 14.25
CA ILE A 103 3.29 22.81 13.67
C ILE A 103 2.83 22.99 12.23
N GLY A 104 3.45 22.25 11.31
CA GLY A 104 3.13 22.28 9.88
C GLY A 104 2.15 21.18 9.45
N SER A 105 2.12 20.07 10.15
CA SER A 105 1.38 18.87 9.74
C SER A 105 0.87 18.07 10.95
N PHE A 106 -0.23 17.35 10.75
CA PHE A 106 -0.74 16.33 11.68
C PHE A 106 -0.96 15.00 10.97
N LEU A 107 -0.84 13.90 11.71
CA LEU A 107 -1.21 12.57 11.22
C LEU A 107 -2.29 11.96 12.11
N HIS A 108 -3.07 11.04 11.53
CA HIS A 108 -4.15 10.31 12.24
C HIS A 108 -5.17 11.23 12.93
N VAL A 109 -5.59 12.28 12.23
CA VAL A 109 -6.78 13.05 12.59
C VAL A 109 -7.99 12.29 12.05
N LEU A 110 -8.78 11.69 12.96
CA LEU A 110 -9.77 10.67 12.58
C LEU A 110 -11.19 11.24 12.43
N THR A 111 -11.41 12.53 12.76
CA THR A 111 -12.70 13.19 12.64
C THR A 111 -12.58 14.52 11.90
N ALA A 112 -13.63 14.87 11.16
CA ALA A 112 -13.70 16.15 10.46
C ALA A 112 -13.79 17.34 11.42
N GLU A 113 -14.40 17.12 12.59
CA GLU A 113 -14.50 18.10 13.67
C GLU A 113 -13.13 18.47 14.21
N GLU A 114 -12.28 17.49 14.48
CA GLU A 114 -10.90 17.72 14.91
C GLU A 114 -10.07 18.39 13.81
N SER A 115 -10.22 17.95 12.55
CA SER A 115 -9.57 18.60 11.40
C SER A 115 -9.92 20.09 11.33
N ASN A 116 -11.20 20.43 11.44
CA ASN A 116 -11.67 21.81 11.43
C ASN A 116 -11.13 22.61 12.62
N LEU A 117 -11.11 22.02 13.83
CA LEU A 117 -10.54 22.64 15.04
C LEU A 117 -9.05 22.99 14.85
N LEU A 118 -8.25 22.03 14.37
CA LEU A 118 -6.82 22.23 14.13
C LEU A 118 -6.58 23.34 13.10
N GLN A 119 -7.35 23.37 12.02
CA GLN A 119 -7.29 24.44 11.01
C GLN A 119 -7.71 25.81 11.57
N GLU A 120 -8.66 25.88 12.52
CA GLU A 120 -9.04 27.11 13.22
C GLU A 120 -7.93 27.61 14.14
N LEU A 121 -7.23 26.71 14.84
CA LEU A 121 -6.08 27.06 15.66
C LEU A 121 -4.95 27.62 14.78
N ALA A 122 -4.57 26.92 13.72
CA ALA A 122 -3.53 27.38 12.79
C ALA A 122 -3.84 28.75 12.14
N ALA A 123 -5.12 29.05 11.92
CA ALA A 123 -5.57 30.34 11.38
C ALA A 123 -5.30 31.52 12.31
N GLN A 124 -4.97 31.31 13.59
CA GLN A 124 -4.64 32.35 14.55
C GLN A 124 -3.16 32.71 14.54
N SER A 125 -2.30 31.90 13.90
CA SER A 125 -0.87 32.17 13.77
C SER A 125 -0.57 33.41 12.90
N ARG A 126 0.65 33.92 12.98
CA ARG A 126 1.09 35.15 12.28
C ARG A 126 0.87 35.09 10.77
N LEU A 127 1.27 33.99 10.13
CA LEU A 127 1.16 33.78 8.68
C LEU A 127 -0.06 32.96 8.26
N LYS A 128 -0.81 32.44 9.21
CA LYS A 128 -2.05 31.66 9.00
C LYS A 128 -1.87 30.50 8.00
N ILE A 129 -0.70 29.86 8.02
CA ILE A 129 -0.40 28.73 7.14
C ILE A 129 -1.32 27.55 7.51
N PRO A 130 -2.06 26.97 6.56
CA PRO A 130 -2.92 25.81 6.83
C PRO A 130 -2.09 24.57 7.14
N LEU A 131 -2.68 23.64 7.90
CA LEU A 131 -2.06 22.37 8.24
C LEU A 131 -2.22 21.37 7.10
N LEU A 132 -1.17 20.56 6.87
CA LEU A 132 -1.25 19.36 6.04
C LEU A 132 -1.61 18.17 6.93
N ILE A 133 -2.75 17.52 6.69
CA ILE A 133 -3.23 16.39 7.51
C ILE A 133 -3.04 15.10 6.73
N GLY A 134 -2.24 14.19 7.30
CA GLY A 134 -1.91 12.87 6.76
C GLY A 134 -2.64 11.74 7.48
N ILE A 135 -2.91 10.64 6.77
CA ILE A 135 -3.55 9.44 7.31
C ILE A 135 -3.15 8.20 6.51
N ASP A 136 -3.13 7.02 7.14
CA ASP A 136 -2.94 5.74 6.45
C ASP A 136 -4.24 5.24 5.83
N ALA A 137 -4.60 5.77 4.66
CA ALA A 137 -5.75 5.30 3.88
C ALA A 137 -5.32 4.18 2.92
N ILE A 138 -4.88 3.04 3.48
CA ILE A 138 -4.23 1.95 2.74
C ILE A 138 -5.15 1.29 1.71
N HIS A 139 -6.43 1.12 2.02
CA HIS A 139 -7.44 0.55 1.12
C HIS A 139 -8.83 1.18 1.38
N GLY A 140 -8.92 2.46 1.10
CA GLY A 140 -9.99 3.37 1.51
C GLY A 140 -9.56 4.16 2.73
N ASN A 141 -10.36 5.15 3.12
CA ASN A 141 -10.09 5.96 4.31
C ASN A 141 -10.51 5.21 5.61
N ALA A 142 -10.13 3.95 5.71
CA ALA A 142 -10.67 2.94 6.63
C ALA A 142 -10.39 3.21 8.12
N LEU A 143 -9.46 4.09 8.46
CA LEU A 143 -9.26 4.55 9.85
C LEU A 143 -10.37 5.52 10.31
N VAL A 144 -11.08 6.16 9.39
CA VAL A 144 -12.24 7.01 9.70
C VAL A 144 -13.51 6.16 9.69
N SER A 145 -14.25 6.18 10.79
CA SER A 145 -15.48 5.40 10.94
C SER A 145 -16.56 5.87 9.94
N GLY A 146 -17.26 4.92 9.32
CA GLY A 146 -18.34 5.18 8.38
C GLY A 146 -17.90 5.37 6.93
N THR A 147 -16.61 5.30 6.61
CA THR A 147 -16.08 5.36 5.23
C THR A 147 -16.10 3.98 4.57
N THR A 148 -15.80 3.94 3.27
CA THR A 148 -15.74 2.69 2.50
C THR A 148 -14.42 1.97 2.77
N VAL A 149 -14.50 0.71 3.23
CA VAL A 149 -13.32 -0.16 3.35
C VAL A 149 -13.29 -1.08 2.13
N TYR A 150 -12.39 -0.79 1.20
CA TYR A 150 -12.14 -1.63 0.02
C TYR A 150 -11.39 -2.90 0.42
N PRO A 151 -11.33 -3.92 -0.46
CA PRO A 151 -10.46 -5.06 -0.22
C PRO A 151 -9.01 -4.65 0.06
N SER A 152 -8.31 -5.41 0.90
CA SER A 152 -6.90 -5.16 1.21
C SER A 152 -6.02 -5.19 -0.05
N PRO A 153 -4.85 -4.53 -0.08
CA PRO A 153 -3.99 -4.45 -1.26
C PRO A 153 -3.66 -5.81 -1.86
N ILE A 154 -3.43 -6.85 -1.06
CA ILE A 154 -3.19 -8.21 -1.56
C ILE A 154 -4.42 -8.81 -2.27
N THR A 155 -5.64 -8.49 -1.79
CA THR A 155 -6.88 -8.88 -2.46
C THR A 155 -7.06 -8.09 -3.77
N LEU A 156 -6.77 -6.79 -3.76
CA LEU A 156 -6.80 -5.95 -4.95
C LEU A 156 -5.78 -6.43 -5.99
N ALA A 157 -4.58 -6.82 -5.56
CA ALA A 157 -3.58 -7.42 -6.43
C ALA A 157 -4.06 -8.73 -7.07
N SER A 158 -4.84 -9.53 -6.32
CA SER A 158 -5.46 -10.76 -6.85
C SER A 158 -6.47 -10.50 -7.98
N THR A 159 -6.93 -9.25 -8.16
CA THR A 159 -7.74 -8.87 -9.33
C THR A 159 -6.93 -8.75 -10.61
N TRP A 160 -5.63 -8.49 -10.55
CA TRP A 160 -4.77 -8.20 -11.71
C TRP A 160 -5.37 -7.13 -12.62
N THR A 161 -5.88 -6.03 -12.04
CA THR A 161 -6.63 -5.00 -12.78
C THR A 161 -6.26 -3.60 -12.29
N ASP A 162 -5.44 -2.89 -13.05
CA ASP A 162 -4.94 -1.55 -12.73
C ASP A 162 -6.08 -0.54 -12.55
N SER A 163 -7.11 -0.62 -13.40
CA SER A 163 -8.24 0.32 -13.37
C SER A 163 -9.05 0.29 -12.07
N PHE A 164 -9.07 -0.82 -11.32
CA PHE A 164 -9.68 -0.84 -9.99
C PHE A 164 -8.90 0.04 -9.02
N LEU A 165 -7.58 -0.02 -9.05
CA LEU A 165 -6.73 0.76 -8.15
C LEU A 165 -6.90 2.25 -8.43
N GLU A 166 -7.00 2.65 -9.69
CA GLU A 166 -7.21 4.04 -10.09
C GLU A 166 -8.58 4.58 -9.64
N VAL A 167 -9.65 3.79 -9.84
CA VAL A 167 -11.00 4.15 -9.37
C VAL A 167 -11.06 4.21 -7.84
N ILE A 168 -10.50 3.20 -7.15
CA ILE A 168 -10.47 3.14 -5.68
C ILE A 168 -9.65 4.31 -5.11
N GLY A 169 -8.50 4.64 -5.71
CA GLY A 169 -7.70 5.81 -5.33
C GLY A 169 -8.51 7.11 -5.43
N THR A 170 -9.23 7.29 -6.54
CA THR A 170 -10.10 8.47 -6.75
C THR A 170 -11.23 8.57 -5.72
N GLN A 171 -11.88 7.44 -5.42
CA GLN A 171 -12.97 7.40 -4.43
C GLN A 171 -12.42 7.61 -3.00
N THR A 172 -11.26 7.03 -2.68
CA THR A 172 -10.56 7.23 -1.42
C THR A 172 -10.19 8.70 -1.21
N ALA A 173 -9.65 9.37 -2.23
CA ALA A 173 -9.30 10.80 -2.17
C ALA A 173 -10.53 11.67 -1.86
N LYS A 174 -11.67 11.39 -2.47
CA LYS A 174 -12.94 12.10 -2.21
C LYS A 174 -13.42 11.92 -0.77
N GLU A 175 -13.36 10.69 -0.22
CA GLU A 175 -13.73 10.44 1.18
C GLU A 175 -12.75 11.09 2.16
N MET A 176 -11.45 11.04 1.88
CA MET A 176 -10.42 11.72 2.67
C MET A 176 -10.64 13.23 2.72
N ARG A 177 -10.85 13.88 1.57
CA ARG A 177 -11.10 15.33 1.51
C ARG A 177 -12.41 15.71 2.19
N ALA A 178 -13.43 14.86 2.12
CA ALA A 178 -14.70 15.07 2.82
C ALA A 178 -14.56 14.98 4.35
N THR A 179 -13.55 14.27 4.86
CA THR A 179 -13.29 14.08 6.29
C THR A 179 -12.09 14.87 6.81
N GLY A 180 -11.49 15.72 5.96
CA GLY A 180 -10.47 16.69 6.35
C GLY A 180 -9.03 16.23 6.23
N SER A 181 -8.75 15.09 5.55
CA SER A 181 -7.41 14.63 5.26
C SER A 181 -6.97 15.04 3.85
N HIS A 182 -5.65 15.29 3.67
CA HIS A 182 -5.09 15.89 2.45
C HIS A 182 -3.97 15.05 1.85
N TRP A 183 -3.41 14.14 2.61
CA TRP A 183 -2.24 13.34 2.29
C TRP A 183 -2.43 11.92 2.82
N THR A 184 -2.14 10.90 2.01
CA THR A 184 -2.21 9.51 2.44
C THR A 184 -0.85 8.83 2.36
N PHE A 185 -0.55 7.97 3.35
CA PHE A 185 0.65 7.13 3.36
C PHE A 185 0.39 5.83 2.58
N THR A 186 0.03 5.99 1.30
CA THR A 186 -0.35 4.94 0.34
C THR A 186 0.10 5.35 -1.08
N PRO A 187 0.54 4.39 -1.95
CA PRO A 187 0.54 2.94 -1.79
C PRO A 187 1.79 2.37 -1.09
N ASN A 188 1.61 1.19 -0.45
CA ASN A 188 2.73 0.34 -0.09
C ASN A 188 3.19 -0.43 -1.34
N ILE A 189 4.39 -0.11 -1.85
CA ILE A 189 5.01 -0.73 -3.03
C ILE A 189 6.23 -1.59 -2.69
N ASP A 190 6.32 -2.04 -1.43
CA ASP A 190 7.28 -3.07 -1.05
C ASP A 190 7.04 -4.35 -1.85
N VAL A 191 8.10 -4.88 -2.47
CA VAL A 191 8.05 -6.17 -3.15
C VAL A 191 8.23 -7.28 -2.12
N LEU A 192 7.19 -8.08 -1.91
CA LEU A 192 7.20 -9.16 -0.92
C LEU A 192 8.23 -10.24 -1.30
N ARG A 193 9.13 -10.56 -0.36
CA ARG A 193 10.10 -11.66 -0.49
C ARG A 193 10.07 -12.63 0.70
N ASP A 194 9.61 -12.17 1.86
CA ASP A 194 9.44 -13.05 3.04
C ASP A 194 7.99 -12.99 3.56
N PRO A 195 7.16 -14.01 3.29
CA PRO A 195 5.77 -14.03 3.72
C PRO A 195 5.55 -14.19 5.23
N ARG A 196 6.62 -14.37 6.03
CA ARG A 196 6.53 -14.33 7.50
C ARG A 196 6.30 -12.91 8.01
N TRP A 197 6.65 -11.89 7.21
CA TRP A 197 6.40 -10.50 7.51
C TRP A 197 4.91 -10.22 7.75
N GLY A 198 4.61 -9.44 8.79
CA GLY A 198 3.23 -9.17 9.19
C GLY A 198 2.43 -8.34 8.18
N ARG A 199 3.11 -7.52 7.38
CA ARG A 199 2.51 -6.53 6.46
C ARG A 199 2.26 -7.05 5.05
N VAL A 200 2.29 -8.36 4.83
CA VAL A 200 2.00 -8.97 3.50
C VAL A 200 0.67 -8.49 2.93
N GLY A 201 -0.37 -8.40 3.76
CA GLY A 201 -1.70 -7.95 3.35
C GLY A 201 -1.76 -6.50 2.84
N GLU A 202 -0.76 -5.67 3.18
CA GLU A 202 -0.63 -4.28 2.73
C GLU A 202 0.08 -4.16 1.37
N THR A 203 0.67 -5.24 0.86
CA THR A 203 1.46 -5.25 -0.38
C THR A 203 0.65 -5.72 -1.59
N PHE A 204 1.16 -5.46 -2.79
CA PHE A 204 0.62 -6.02 -4.02
C PHE A 204 1.30 -7.34 -4.43
N GLY A 205 2.04 -8.00 -3.54
CA GLY A 205 2.61 -9.33 -3.74
C GLY A 205 4.10 -9.35 -4.06
N GLU A 206 4.55 -10.47 -4.66
CA GLU A 206 5.99 -10.78 -4.79
C GLU A 206 6.64 -10.29 -6.08
N ASP A 207 5.86 -9.83 -7.05
CA ASP A 207 6.38 -9.46 -8.36
C ASP A 207 6.50 -7.94 -8.53
N HIS A 208 7.70 -7.47 -8.85
CA HIS A 208 8.00 -6.04 -8.98
C HIS A 208 7.24 -5.33 -10.12
N PHE A 209 6.91 -6.05 -11.21
CA PHE A 209 6.17 -5.49 -12.33
C PHE A 209 4.69 -5.29 -11.95
N LEU A 210 4.08 -6.30 -11.32
CA LEU A 210 2.70 -6.20 -10.81
C LEU A 210 2.59 -5.12 -9.71
N VAL A 211 3.51 -5.14 -8.72
CA VAL A 211 3.56 -4.14 -7.63
C VAL A 211 3.68 -2.73 -8.18
N GLY A 212 4.59 -2.51 -9.13
CA GLY A 212 4.81 -1.18 -9.71
C GLY A 212 3.62 -0.67 -10.51
N ASN A 213 3.00 -1.51 -11.34
CA ASN A 213 1.82 -1.13 -12.13
C ASN A 213 0.62 -0.78 -11.25
N LEU A 214 0.31 -1.62 -10.25
CA LEU A 214 -0.80 -1.39 -9.32
C LEU A 214 -0.53 -0.18 -8.42
N GLY A 215 0.71 -0.01 -7.95
CA GLY A 215 1.13 1.16 -7.20
C GLY A 215 0.98 2.46 -7.99
N ALA A 216 1.46 2.48 -9.23
CA ALA A 216 1.32 3.62 -10.14
C ALA A 216 -0.16 3.95 -10.44
N ALA A 217 -1.00 2.93 -10.62
CA ALA A 217 -2.44 3.12 -10.81
C ALA A 217 -3.11 3.75 -9.56
N MET A 218 -2.75 3.29 -8.35
CA MET A 218 -3.24 3.89 -7.11
C MET A 218 -2.82 5.36 -6.99
N ILE A 219 -1.57 5.71 -7.31
CA ILE A 219 -1.07 7.08 -7.29
C ILE A 219 -1.88 7.96 -8.26
N ARG A 220 -2.09 7.49 -9.51
CA ARG A 220 -2.91 8.22 -10.48
C ARG A 220 -4.35 8.42 -10.01
N GLY A 221 -4.93 7.45 -9.31
CA GLY A 221 -6.25 7.58 -8.72
C GLY A 221 -6.31 8.64 -7.62
N LEU A 222 -5.37 8.61 -6.68
CA LEU A 222 -5.30 9.52 -5.53
C LEU A 222 -5.00 10.96 -5.94
N GLN A 223 -4.00 11.16 -6.79
CA GLN A 223 -3.50 12.48 -7.20
C GLN A 223 -4.15 12.99 -8.49
N GLN A 224 -4.68 12.10 -9.34
CA GLN A 224 -5.07 12.38 -10.73
C GLN A 224 -3.86 12.95 -11.50
N GLU A 225 -4.00 14.04 -12.25
CA GLU A 225 -2.87 14.56 -13.04
C GLU A 225 -1.79 15.23 -12.18
N ASP A 226 -2.19 16.07 -11.19
CA ASP A 226 -1.23 16.91 -10.44
C ASP A 226 -1.65 17.23 -8.99
N PHE A 227 -2.63 16.51 -8.44
CA PHE A 227 -3.28 16.74 -7.13
C PHE A 227 -3.79 18.17 -6.85
N THR A 228 -3.86 19.01 -7.86
CA THR A 228 -4.45 20.36 -7.71
C THR A 228 -5.97 20.27 -7.56
N GLY A 229 -6.52 20.83 -6.48
CA GLY A 229 -7.96 20.91 -6.23
C GLY A 229 -8.41 20.40 -4.87
N THR A 230 -9.73 20.27 -4.69
CA THR A 230 -10.38 19.98 -3.40
C THR A 230 -10.91 18.55 -3.28
N ASP A 231 -10.72 17.71 -4.27
CA ASP A 231 -11.19 16.32 -4.36
C ASP A 231 -10.03 15.30 -4.56
N LYS A 232 -8.79 15.77 -4.47
CA LYS A 232 -7.57 15.02 -4.66
C LYS A 232 -6.70 15.09 -3.41
N VAL A 233 -5.80 14.13 -3.24
CA VAL A 233 -4.86 14.06 -2.12
C VAL A 233 -3.45 13.72 -2.61
N ILE A 234 -2.44 14.03 -1.81
CA ILE A 234 -1.08 13.57 -2.08
C ILE A 234 -0.99 12.08 -1.75
N ALA A 235 -0.45 11.30 -2.67
CA ALA A 235 -0.04 9.92 -2.44
C ALA A 235 1.38 9.86 -1.83
N CYS A 236 1.68 8.78 -1.10
CA CYS A 236 3.00 8.52 -0.56
C CYS A 236 3.42 7.08 -0.87
N ALA A 237 4.39 6.94 -1.77
CA ALA A 237 4.97 5.62 -2.03
C ALA A 237 5.83 5.17 -0.85
N LYS A 238 5.59 3.95 -0.33
CA LYS A 238 6.29 3.44 0.84
C LYS A 238 6.56 1.95 0.76
N HIS A 239 7.54 1.41 1.51
CA HIS A 239 8.53 2.11 2.34
C HIS A 239 9.87 2.04 1.60
N MET A 240 10.50 3.15 1.36
CA MET A 240 11.80 3.22 0.68
C MET A 240 12.91 2.84 1.68
N ILE A 241 13.48 1.63 1.57
CA ILE A 241 13.36 0.66 0.49
C ILE A 241 13.50 -0.76 1.01
N ALA A 242 12.92 -1.69 0.28
CA ALA A 242 13.09 -3.13 0.45
C ALA A 242 12.50 -3.72 1.74
N GLY A 243 11.55 -3.03 2.41
CA GLY A 243 10.90 -3.48 3.64
C GLY A 243 10.18 -4.84 3.55
N GLY A 244 9.86 -5.32 2.34
CA GLY A 244 9.23 -6.63 2.09
C GLY A 244 10.18 -7.84 2.08
N GLU A 245 11.49 -7.65 2.35
CA GLU A 245 12.51 -8.70 2.43
C GLU A 245 13.25 -8.72 3.78
N PRO A 246 12.59 -8.52 4.93
CA PRO A 246 13.29 -8.33 6.20
C PRO A 246 13.92 -9.64 6.70
N ILE A 247 15.08 -9.54 7.31
CA ILE A 247 15.72 -10.70 7.96
C ILE A 247 14.75 -11.30 8.99
N ASN A 248 14.60 -12.63 8.98
CA ASN A 248 13.68 -13.40 9.83
C ASN A 248 12.18 -13.07 9.65
N GLY A 249 11.79 -12.29 8.65
CA GLY A 249 10.40 -11.87 8.45
C GLY A 249 9.87 -10.90 9.50
N LEU A 250 10.74 -10.20 10.22
CA LEU A 250 10.37 -9.25 11.27
C LEU A 250 10.32 -7.82 10.71
N ASN A 251 9.31 -7.07 11.14
CA ASN A 251 9.18 -5.66 10.73
C ASN A 251 10.40 -4.85 11.19
N ALA A 252 10.86 -3.91 10.39
CA ALA A 252 12.03 -3.07 10.66
C ALA A 252 13.38 -3.80 10.76
N ALA A 253 13.45 -5.11 10.47
CA ALA A 253 14.70 -5.86 10.51
C ALA A 253 15.63 -5.49 9.33
N PRO A 254 16.95 -5.71 9.47
CA PRO A 254 17.94 -5.38 8.45
C PRO A 254 17.65 -5.95 7.07
N MET A 255 18.11 -5.23 6.02
CA MET A 255 18.02 -5.64 4.63
C MET A 255 19.40 -5.72 3.98
N ASP A 256 19.89 -6.95 3.78
CA ASP A 256 21.13 -7.21 3.06
C ASP A 256 20.84 -7.73 1.67
N VAL A 257 20.85 -6.85 0.68
CA VAL A 257 20.59 -7.19 -0.71
C VAL A 257 21.72 -6.71 -1.63
N SER A 258 22.03 -7.51 -2.66
CA SER A 258 22.99 -7.09 -3.67
C SER A 258 22.47 -5.87 -4.43
N LEU A 259 23.38 -5.01 -4.92
CA LEU A 259 23.02 -3.87 -5.76
C LEU A 259 22.16 -4.30 -6.97
N ARG A 260 22.44 -5.46 -7.57
CA ARG A 260 21.65 -6.03 -8.67
C ARG A 260 20.21 -6.32 -8.23
N THR A 261 20.00 -7.00 -7.11
CA THR A 261 18.67 -7.29 -6.58
C THR A 261 17.93 -5.99 -6.24
N LEU A 262 18.62 -5.03 -5.65
CA LEU A 262 18.06 -3.72 -5.34
C LEU A 262 17.52 -3.03 -6.60
N ARG A 263 18.34 -2.96 -7.68
CA ARG A 263 17.97 -2.29 -8.94
C ARG A 263 16.92 -3.06 -9.75
N GLU A 264 17.03 -4.39 -9.84
CA GLU A 264 16.12 -5.20 -10.65
C GLU A 264 14.78 -5.51 -10.00
N VAL A 265 14.68 -5.42 -8.66
CA VAL A 265 13.48 -5.80 -7.91
C VAL A 265 12.90 -4.61 -7.15
N HIS A 266 13.63 -4.07 -6.19
CA HIS A 266 13.06 -3.14 -5.21
C HIS A 266 12.95 -1.70 -5.72
N LEU A 267 13.85 -1.24 -6.58
CA LEU A 267 13.85 0.11 -7.13
C LEU A 267 12.84 0.31 -8.29
N LYS A 268 12.51 -0.75 -9.04
CA LYS A 268 11.60 -0.63 -10.20
C LYS A 268 10.21 -0.09 -9.85
N PRO A 269 9.52 -0.52 -8.78
CA PRO A 269 8.24 0.08 -8.39
C PRO A 269 8.34 1.58 -8.05
N TYR A 270 9.47 2.02 -7.48
CA TYR A 270 9.68 3.44 -7.18
C TYR A 270 9.90 4.28 -8.43
N LYS A 271 10.63 3.76 -9.44
CA LYS A 271 10.73 4.45 -10.71
C LYS A 271 9.36 4.62 -11.36
N GLN A 272 8.53 3.56 -11.36
CA GLN A 272 7.16 3.63 -11.87
C GLN A 272 6.27 4.59 -11.05
N ALA A 273 6.45 4.68 -9.73
CA ALA A 273 5.74 5.63 -8.87
C ALA A 273 6.12 7.09 -9.18
N ILE A 274 7.43 7.36 -9.41
CA ILE A 274 7.93 8.69 -9.81
C ILE A 274 7.37 9.06 -11.19
N ASP A 275 7.39 8.13 -12.15
CA ASP A 275 6.83 8.33 -13.49
C ASP A 275 5.30 8.54 -13.46
N ALA A 276 4.62 8.02 -12.45
CA ALA A 276 3.20 8.28 -12.20
C ALA A 276 2.94 9.61 -11.45
N GLY A 277 3.99 10.37 -11.12
CA GLY A 277 3.89 11.70 -10.52
C GLY A 277 3.70 11.70 -8.99
N VAL A 278 4.12 10.63 -8.27
CA VAL A 278 4.03 10.62 -6.80
C VAL A 278 4.71 11.83 -6.20
N TYR A 279 4.06 12.50 -5.23
CA TYR A 279 4.58 13.73 -4.65
C TYR A 279 5.18 13.56 -3.25
N SER A 280 5.00 12.41 -2.60
CA SER A 280 5.76 12.08 -1.40
C SER A 280 6.24 10.64 -1.40
N ILE A 281 7.38 10.40 -0.73
CA ILE A 281 7.97 9.08 -0.54
C ILE A 281 8.36 8.96 0.93
N MET A 282 7.98 7.84 1.57
CA MET A 282 8.33 7.55 2.95
C MET A 282 9.52 6.60 3.01
N ALA A 283 10.54 6.92 3.81
CA ALA A 283 11.67 6.04 4.05
C ALA A 283 11.24 4.83 4.90
N ALA A 284 11.96 3.70 4.77
CA ALA A 284 11.65 2.48 5.49
C ALA A 284 12.31 2.43 6.87
N HIS A 285 11.69 1.77 7.83
CA HIS A 285 12.21 1.58 9.19
C HIS A 285 13.61 0.94 9.28
N ASN A 286 13.97 0.13 8.28
CA ASN A 286 15.17 -0.69 8.26
C ASN A 286 16.41 0.06 7.77
N GLU A 287 17.58 -0.52 8.04
CA GLU A 287 18.80 -0.21 7.31
C GLU A 287 18.93 -1.08 6.05
N LEU A 288 19.47 -0.49 4.98
CA LEU A 288 19.84 -1.14 3.74
C LEU A 288 21.36 -1.33 3.68
N ASN A 289 21.83 -2.58 3.73
CA ASN A 289 23.26 -2.91 3.69
C ASN A 289 24.07 -2.12 4.76
N GLY A 290 23.50 -2.00 5.96
CA GLY A 290 24.11 -1.32 7.11
C GLY A 290 23.92 0.20 7.16
N ILE A 291 23.17 0.81 6.23
CA ILE A 291 22.87 2.25 6.22
C ILE A 291 21.37 2.45 6.49
N PRO A 292 20.97 3.10 7.60
CA PRO A 292 19.57 3.44 7.84
C PRO A 292 18.96 4.18 6.65
N CYS A 293 17.77 3.75 6.19
CA CYS A 293 17.15 4.33 5.00
C CYS A 293 16.92 5.85 5.14
N HIS A 294 16.68 6.33 6.36
CA HIS A 294 16.44 7.73 6.68
C HIS A 294 17.66 8.66 6.53
N MET A 295 18.87 8.10 6.43
CA MET A 295 20.12 8.86 6.21
C MET A 295 20.87 8.45 4.93
N ASN A 296 20.20 7.70 4.05
CA ASN A 296 20.85 7.18 2.84
C ASN A 296 20.86 8.24 1.72
N THR A 297 21.93 9.01 1.65
CA THR A 297 22.14 10.08 0.66
C THR A 297 22.08 9.55 -0.77
N TRP A 298 22.69 8.38 -1.03
CA TRP A 298 22.68 7.78 -2.37
C TRP A 298 21.26 7.52 -2.86
N LEU A 299 20.35 7.01 -1.99
CA LEU A 299 18.95 6.80 -2.36
C LEU A 299 18.24 8.13 -2.60
N MET A 300 18.14 8.97 -1.56
CA MET A 300 17.26 10.14 -1.61
C MET A 300 17.79 11.23 -2.56
N THR A 301 19.08 11.53 -2.48
CA THR A 301 19.65 12.65 -3.25
C THR A 301 20.18 12.19 -4.61
N ASP A 302 21.12 11.23 -4.64
CA ASP A 302 21.82 10.93 -5.88
C ASP A 302 20.91 10.20 -6.89
N LEU A 303 20.16 9.20 -6.41
CA LEU A 303 19.31 8.40 -7.30
C LEU A 303 17.94 9.05 -7.54
N PHE A 304 17.17 9.31 -6.47
CA PHE A 304 15.78 9.74 -6.64
C PHE A 304 15.71 11.20 -7.12
N ARG A 305 16.40 12.14 -6.47
CA ARG A 305 16.34 13.55 -6.88
C ARG A 305 17.15 13.82 -8.15
N ASN A 306 18.43 13.49 -8.13
CA ASN A 306 19.34 13.93 -9.20
C ASN A 306 19.20 13.10 -10.48
N LYS A 307 19.08 11.75 -10.36
CA LYS A 307 19.00 10.86 -11.55
C LYS A 307 17.57 10.70 -12.06
N TRP A 308 16.58 10.54 -11.14
CA TRP A 308 15.19 10.28 -11.52
C TRP A 308 14.28 11.51 -11.47
N ASN A 309 14.83 12.69 -11.12
CA ASN A 309 14.12 13.97 -11.07
C ASN A 309 12.87 13.94 -10.15
N PHE A 310 12.98 13.33 -8.98
CA PHE A 310 11.90 13.37 -8.00
C PHE A 310 11.73 14.79 -7.43
N GLU A 311 10.64 15.44 -7.75
CA GLU A 311 10.33 16.83 -7.37
C GLU A 311 9.60 16.95 -6.03
N GLY A 312 9.03 15.87 -5.52
CA GLY A 312 8.26 15.85 -4.30
C GLY A 312 9.11 15.90 -3.02
N PHE A 313 8.52 15.58 -1.88
CA PHE A 313 9.20 15.59 -0.59
C PHE A 313 9.33 14.17 0.01
N PHE A 314 10.42 13.95 0.78
CA PHE A 314 10.62 12.76 1.59
C PHE A 314 10.10 12.99 3.00
N VAL A 315 9.41 12.00 3.54
CA VAL A 315 8.97 11.95 4.93
C VAL A 315 9.60 10.75 5.64
N SER A 316 9.96 10.92 6.91
CA SER A 316 10.38 9.77 7.72
C SER A 316 9.19 8.86 8.03
N ASP A 317 9.45 7.62 8.44
CA ASP A 317 8.45 6.80 9.10
C ASP A 317 8.42 7.14 10.61
N TRP A 318 7.57 6.44 11.37
CA TRP A 318 7.20 6.70 12.75
C TRP A 318 8.42 6.77 13.69
N MET A 319 8.81 8.00 14.08
CA MET A 319 9.95 8.33 14.95
C MET A 319 11.31 7.76 14.48
N ASP A 320 11.50 7.59 13.20
CA ASP A 320 12.68 6.89 12.67
C ASP A 320 13.92 7.77 12.52
N ILE A 321 13.78 9.09 12.60
CA ILE A 321 14.95 9.97 12.73
C ILE A 321 15.61 9.74 14.09
N GLU A 322 14.82 9.59 15.15
CA GLU A 322 15.28 9.24 16.50
C GLU A 322 15.99 7.89 16.50
N ARG A 323 15.50 6.92 15.74
CA ARG A 323 16.07 5.57 15.65
C ARG A 323 17.44 5.49 14.99
N ILE A 324 17.88 6.52 14.27
CA ILE A 324 19.27 6.61 13.81
C ILE A 324 20.23 6.63 14.99
N ASP A 325 19.83 7.25 16.12
CA ASP A 325 20.56 7.27 17.40
C ASP A 325 20.22 6.03 18.24
N ASP A 326 18.97 5.88 18.69
CA ASP A 326 18.60 4.98 19.78
C ASP A 326 18.46 3.50 19.39
N LEU A 327 18.27 3.19 18.11
CA LEU A 327 18.14 1.82 17.59
C LEU A 327 19.34 1.43 16.73
N HIS A 328 19.64 2.22 15.69
CA HIS A 328 20.72 1.89 14.74
C HIS A 328 22.11 2.25 15.27
N ASN A 329 22.21 3.12 16.30
CA ASN A 329 23.46 3.57 16.92
C ASN A 329 24.48 4.13 15.92
N VAL A 330 23.98 4.87 14.90
CA VAL A 330 24.81 5.51 13.87
C VAL A 330 25.08 6.98 14.22
N ALA A 331 24.18 7.62 14.96
CA ALA A 331 24.35 8.95 15.52
C ALA A 331 24.59 8.86 17.04
N SER A 332 25.17 9.89 17.65
CA SER A 332 25.45 9.93 19.08
C SER A 332 24.34 10.62 19.90
N ASN A 333 23.40 11.27 19.24
CA ASN A 333 22.24 11.95 19.81
C ASN A 333 21.27 12.39 18.70
N LEU A 334 20.04 12.77 19.07
CA LEU A 334 19.00 13.20 18.15
C LEU A 334 19.41 14.39 17.24
N LYS A 335 20.22 15.32 17.73
CA LYS A 335 20.69 16.45 16.92
C LYS A 335 21.57 15.98 15.75
N GLU A 336 22.47 15.03 16.00
CA GLU A 336 23.30 14.42 14.96
C GLU A 336 22.47 13.56 14.01
N ALA A 337 21.52 12.77 14.54
CA ALA A 337 20.56 12.00 13.76
C ALA A 337 19.74 12.89 12.80
N SER A 338 19.21 14.01 13.32
CA SER A 338 18.48 15.01 12.51
C SER A 338 19.35 15.62 11.41
N LEU A 339 20.63 15.91 11.72
CA LEU A 339 21.61 16.40 10.73
C LEU A 339 21.80 15.39 9.59
N PHE A 340 22.01 14.12 9.93
CA PHE A 340 22.23 13.07 8.92
C PHE A 340 21.00 12.88 8.03
N ALA A 341 19.80 12.84 8.61
CA ALA A 341 18.56 12.69 7.86
C ALA A 341 18.32 13.86 6.91
N VAL A 342 18.39 15.11 7.40
CA VAL A 342 18.10 16.30 6.58
C VAL A 342 19.17 16.51 5.49
N ARG A 343 20.45 16.24 5.79
CA ARG A 343 21.53 16.27 4.78
C ARG A 343 21.34 15.21 3.69
N ALA A 344 20.85 14.05 4.04
CA ALA A 344 20.59 12.97 3.08
C ALA A 344 19.43 13.27 2.12
N GLY A 345 18.58 14.25 2.43
CA GLY A 345 17.46 14.66 1.59
C GLY A 345 16.09 14.59 2.26
N MET A 346 15.98 14.21 3.54
CA MET A 346 14.74 14.18 4.29
C MET A 346 14.13 15.57 4.45
N ASP A 347 12.85 15.72 4.13
CA ASP A 347 12.15 17.01 4.14
C ASP A 347 11.17 17.15 5.30
N MET A 348 10.61 16.04 5.81
CA MET A 348 9.63 16.08 6.88
C MET A 348 9.87 14.96 7.89
N HIS A 349 9.80 15.31 9.16
CA HIS A 349 9.89 14.41 10.30
C HIS A 349 8.49 13.91 10.72
N MET A 350 8.33 12.62 10.81
CA MET A 350 7.18 11.95 11.42
C MET A 350 7.68 11.24 12.70
N HIS A 351 7.45 11.71 13.85
CA HIS A 351 6.77 12.90 14.39
C HIS A 351 7.39 13.25 15.75
N GLY A 352 7.14 14.48 16.25
CA GLY A 352 7.47 14.82 17.64
C GLY A 352 8.17 16.18 17.83
N PRO A 353 8.37 16.61 19.10
CA PRO A 353 8.71 18.00 19.43
C PRO A 353 10.18 18.37 19.23
N LYS A 354 11.13 17.48 19.40
CA LYS A 354 12.57 17.83 19.53
C LYS A 354 13.31 18.06 18.21
N PHE A 355 12.76 17.59 17.10
CA PHE A 355 13.37 17.74 15.79
C PHE A 355 13.50 19.22 15.36
N PRO A 356 12.48 20.10 15.52
CA PRO A 356 12.63 21.50 15.15
C PRO A 356 13.74 22.21 15.90
N GLU A 357 13.86 22.00 17.21
CA GLU A 357 14.93 22.59 18.03
C GLU A 357 16.32 22.17 17.53
N ALA A 358 16.50 20.90 17.18
CA ALA A 358 17.75 20.38 16.65
C ALA A 358 18.11 21.04 15.31
N ILE A 359 17.16 21.19 14.37
CA ILE A 359 17.41 21.80 13.06
C ILE A 359 17.71 23.29 13.17
N ILE A 360 16.96 24.04 13.99
CA ILE A 360 17.21 25.47 14.24
C ILE A 360 18.65 25.66 14.75
N ALA A 361 19.03 24.91 15.79
CA ALA A 361 20.38 24.99 16.34
C ALA A 361 21.48 24.66 15.32
N LEU A 362 21.27 23.66 14.46
CA LEU A 362 22.22 23.26 13.41
C LEU A 362 22.41 24.35 12.34
N VAL A 363 21.34 25.08 12.00
CA VAL A 363 21.42 26.20 11.06
C VAL A 363 22.13 27.42 11.71
N GLU A 364 21.77 27.79 12.94
CA GLU A 364 22.40 28.87 13.68
C GLU A 364 23.90 28.64 13.93
N GLU A 365 24.30 27.38 14.14
CA GLU A 365 25.71 26.98 14.27
C GLU A 365 26.47 26.97 12.92
N GLY A 366 25.75 27.14 11.79
CA GLY A 366 26.34 27.08 10.44
C GLY A 366 26.73 25.65 10.01
N VAL A 367 26.21 24.62 10.69
CA VAL A 367 26.48 23.22 10.39
C VAL A 367 25.54 22.71 9.28
N LEU A 368 24.26 23.10 9.32
CA LEU A 368 23.28 22.80 8.27
C LEU A 368 23.03 24.06 7.43
N PRO A 369 23.21 24.04 6.08
CA PRO A 369 22.88 25.17 5.23
C PRO A 369 21.39 25.53 5.29
N LEU A 370 21.07 26.83 5.39
CA LEU A 370 19.68 27.33 5.37
C LEU A 370 18.97 26.96 4.06
N GLU A 371 19.69 26.87 2.96
CA GLU A 371 19.18 26.48 1.65
C GLU A 371 18.50 25.12 1.70
N ARG A 372 19.04 24.14 2.47
CA ARG A 372 18.43 22.81 2.61
C ARG A 372 17.08 22.86 3.35
N VAL A 373 16.96 23.74 4.35
CA VAL A 373 15.68 23.99 5.04
C VAL A 373 14.69 24.68 4.10
N ASN A 374 15.17 25.64 3.31
CA ASN A 374 14.33 26.33 2.31
C ASN A 374 13.78 25.34 1.27
N GLU A 375 14.60 24.46 0.73
CA GLU A 375 14.15 23.40 -0.23
C GLU A 375 13.06 22.50 0.35
N ALA A 376 13.21 22.05 1.60
CA ALA A 376 12.21 21.23 2.25
C ALA A 376 10.90 21.98 2.46
N CYS A 377 10.98 23.19 3.02
CA CYS A 377 9.82 24.04 3.29
C CYS A 377 9.06 24.39 1.99
N GLU A 378 9.78 24.75 0.92
CA GLU A 378 9.21 25.07 -0.40
C GLU A 378 8.34 23.95 -0.95
N LYS A 379 8.80 22.69 -0.90
CA LYS A 379 8.06 21.52 -1.37
C LYS A 379 6.77 21.30 -0.57
N ILE A 380 6.83 21.46 0.74
CA ILE A 380 5.68 21.31 1.64
C ILE A 380 4.67 22.45 1.41
N LEU A 381 5.12 23.69 1.26
CA LEU A 381 4.24 24.82 0.96
C LEU A 381 3.60 24.70 -0.43
N THR A 382 4.37 24.25 -1.43
CA THR A 382 3.86 23.96 -2.77
C THR A 382 2.69 22.96 -2.71
N ALA A 383 2.84 21.90 -1.91
CA ALA A 383 1.75 20.93 -1.68
C ALA A 383 0.50 21.61 -1.10
N LYS A 384 0.64 22.43 -0.07
CA LYS A 384 -0.47 23.13 0.58
C LYS A 384 -1.21 24.08 -0.37
N PHE A 385 -0.47 24.79 -1.24
CA PHE A 385 -1.08 25.67 -2.24
C PHE A 385 -1.80 24.87 -3.33
N LYS A 386 -1.19 23.85 -3.91
CA LYS A 386 -1.81 22.99 -4.94
C LYS A 386 -3.09 22.32 -4.43
N LEU A 387 -3.11 21.84 -3.19
CA LEU A 387 -4.30 21.27 -2.55
C LEU A 387 -5.41 22.29 -2.23
N GLY A 388 -5.17 23.59 -2.48
CA GLY A 388 -6.12 24.66 -2.22
C GLY A 388 -6.42 24.90 -0.74
N LEU A 389 -5.48 24.57 0.18
CA LEU A 389 -5.73 24.64 1.63
C LEU A 389 -5.81 26.07 2.15
N PHE A 390 -5.20 27.04 1.48
CA PHE A 390 -5.30 28.45 1.85
C PHE A 390 -6.71 29.01 1.59
N GLU A 391 -7.40 28.51 0.57
CA GLU A 391 -8.76 28.88 0.18
C GLU A 391 -9.82 28.03 0.88
N ASN A 392 -9.54 26.71 1.03
CA ASN A 392 -10.50 25.71 1.48
C ASN A 392 -9.91 24.89 2.64
N ARG A 393 -9.64 25.55 3.77
CA ARG A 393 -8.99 24.88 4.92
C ARG A 393 -9.91 24.01 5.75
N LYS A 394 -11.23 24.21 5.68
CA LYS A 394 -12.23 23.48 6.46
C LYS A 394 -13.14 22.64 5.57
N VAL A 395 -13.69 21.60 6.13
CA VAL A 395 -14.71 20.77 5.51
C VAL A 395 -16.11 21.13 5.99
N ASP A 396 -17.09 20.96 5.12
CA ASP A 396 -18.50 21.13 5.49
C ASP A 396 -19.01 19.83 6.13
N LEU A 397 -19.21 19.89 7.46
CA LEU A 397 -19.65 18.74 8.26
C LEU A 397 -21.02 18.19 7.82
N ASN A 398 -21.89 19.05 7.25
CA ASN A 398 -23.22 18.63 6.80
C ASN A 398 -23.18 17.83 5.48
N ALA A 399 -22.15 18.03 4.68
CA ALA A 399 -21.99 17.38 3.38
C ALA A 399 -21.26 16.03 3.44
N ILE A 400 -20.69 15.63 4.59
CA ILE A 400 -19.87 14.43 4.73
C ILE A 400 -20.65 13.18 4.30
N LYS A 401 -21.85 12.98 4.88
CA LYS A 401 -22.68 11.79 4.64
C LYS A 401 -23.07 11.56 3.17
N ASP A 402 -23.04 12.61 2.34
CA ASP A 402 -23.34 12.53 0.93
C ASP A 402 -22.11 12.18 0.08
N LYS A 403 -20.91 12.17 0.69
CA LYS A 403 -19.62 11.97 0.01
C LYS A 403 -18.92 10.68 0.41
N ILE A 404 -19.23 10.11 1.58
CA ILE A 404 -18.62 8.87 2.08
C ILE A 404 -19.58 7.70 1.94
N PHE A 405 -19.06 6.49 1.81
CA PHE A 405 -19.82 5.23 1.71
C PHE A 405 -20.98 5.27 0.70
N THR A 406 -20.79 5.98 -0.41
CA THR A 406 -21.83 6.14 -1.43
C THR A 406 -22.17 4.82 -2.11
N SER A 407 -23.34 4.72 -2.77
CA SER A 407 -23.73 3.51 -3.51
C SER A 407 -22.74 3.17 -4.63
N GLU A 408 -22.09 4.17 -5.23
CA GLU A 408 -21.03 3.96 -6.22
C GLU A 408 -19.78 3.32 -5.57
N HIS A 409 -19.33 3.82 -4.42
CA HIS A 409 -18.20 3.26 -3.66
C HIS A 409 -18.50 1.83 -3.23
N GLN A 410 -19.70 1.56 -2.69
CA GLN A 410 -20.13 0.22 -2.30
C GLN A 410 -20.11 -0.78 -3.48
N LYS A 411 -20.55 -0.34 -4.66
CA LYS A 411 -20.52 -1.17 -5.87
C LYS A 411 -19.10 -1.53 -6.28
N VAL A 412 -18.19 -0.57 -6.28
CA VAL A 412 -16.77 -0.81 -6.60
C VAL A 412 -16.12 -1.75 -5.58
N ALA A 413 -16.39 -1.55 -4.28
CA ALA A 413 -15.88 -2.41 -3.22
C ALA A 413 -16.37 -3.87 -3.36
N LEU A 414 -17.64 -4.07 -3.69
CA LEU A 414 -18.19 -5.40 -3.95
C LEU A 414 -17.58 -6.05 -5.20
N GLU A 415 -17.48 -5.32 -6.31
CA GLU A 415 -16.93 -5.84 -7.57
C GLU A 415 -15.45 -6.21 -7.42
N ALA A 416 -14.67 -5.38 -6.73
CA ALA A 416 -13.26 -5.67 -6.44
C ALA A 416 -13.11 -6.93 -5.55
N ALA A 417 -13.97 -7.11 -4.55
CA ALA A 417 -14.00 -8.32 -3.74
C ALA A 417 -14.34 -9.58 -4.57
N GLN A 418 -15.36 -9.51 -5.41
CA GLN A 418 -15.78 -10.62 -6.30
C GLN A 418 -14.64 -11.06 -7.23
N LYS A 419 -13.85 -10.12 -7.77
CA LYS A 419 -12.76 -10.40 -8.71
C LYS A 419 -11.44 -10.72 -8.03
N GLY A 420 -11.27 -10.36 -6.74
CA GLY A 420 -10.05 -10.60 -5.97
C GLY A 420 -10.04 -11.93 -5.20
N ILE A 421 -11.19 -12.53 -4.92
CA ILE A 421 -11.27 -13.83 -4.24
C ILE A 421 -10.79 -14.93 -5.18
N VAL A 422 -9.86 -15.76 -4.69
CA VAL A 422 -9.21 -16.82 -5.47
C VAL A 422 -9.79 -18.20 -5.11
N LEU A 423 -10.24 -18.96 -6.10
CA LEU A 423 -10.60 -20.36 -5.91
C LEU A 423 -9.34 -21.22 -5.99
N LEU A 424 -8.83 -21.67 -4.84
CA LEU A 424 -7.60 -22.48 -4.77
C LEU A 424 -7.83 -23.96 -5.12
N LYS A 425 -9.00 -24.48 -4.76
CA LYS A 425 -9.35 -25.88 -5.01
C LYS A 425 -10.85 -26.05 -5.19
N ASN A 426 -11.26 -26.93 -6.12
CA ASN A 426 -12.63 -27.36 -6.29
C ASN A 426 -12.70 -28.77 -6.92
N GLN A 427 -13.12 -29.72 -6.14
CA GLN A 427 -13.34 -31.09 -6.60
C GLN A 427 -14.80 -31.31 -7.04
N GLY A 428 -15.42 -30.35 -7.70
CA GLY A 428 -16.80 -30.40 -8.18
C GLY A 428 -17.86 -30.14 -7.09
N LEU A 429 -17.44 -29.64 -5.91
CA LEU A 429 -18.37 -29.26 -4.84
C LEU A 429 -19.05 -27.91 -5.12
N LEU A 430 -18.31 -26.95 -5.63
CA LEU A 430 -18.80 -25.61 -5.96
C LEU A 430 -19.04 -25.45 -7.47
N PRO A 431 -20.04 -24.64 -7.91
CA PRO A 431 -20.96 -23.88 -7.07
C PRO A 431 -22.08 -24.76 -6.47
N LEU A 432 -22.56 -24.38 -5.27
CA LEU A 432 -23.76 -24.97 -4.69
C LEU A 432 -24.98 -24.54 -5.49
N LYS A 433 -25.66 -25.53 -6.08
CA LYS A 433 -26.81 -25.27 -6.97
C LYS A 433 -28.07 -24.92 -6.18
N THR A 434 -28.90 -24.02 -6.71
CA THR A 434 -30.25 -23.76 -6.17
C THR A 434 -31.01 -25.07 -5.95
N THR A 435 -31.60 -25.22 -4.79
CA THR A 435 -32.32 -26.45 -4.40
C THR A 435 -33.80 -26.17 -4.10
N LYS A 436 -34.69 -27.14 -4.44
CA LYS A 436 -36.10 -27.10 -4.08
C LYS A 436 -36.37 -27.76 -2.73
N THR A 437 -35.48 -28.66 -2.30
CA THR A 437 -35.52 -29.29 -0.98
C THR A 437 -34.64 -28.47 -0.05
N LYS A 438 -35.19 -28.07 1.10
CA LYS A 438 -34.44 -27.27 2.08
C LYS A 438 -33.18 -28.03 2.51
N LYS A 439 -32.02 -27.44 2.27
CA LYS A 439 -30.72 -27.93 2.71
C LYS A 439 -30.15 -27.04 3.79
N ARG A 440 -29.31 -27.59 4.65
CA ARG A 440 -28.74 -26.89 5.80
C ARG A 440 -27.24 -26.72 5.65
N ILE A 441 -26.76 -25.52 5.92
CA ILE A 441 -25.34 -25.17 5.97
C ILE A 441 -24.99 -24.75 7.38
N LEU A 442 -24.00 -25.39 7.98
CA LEU A 442 -23.36 -24.90 9.21
C LEU A 442 -22.21 -23.95 8.85
N VAL A 443 -22.22 -22.77 9.41
CA VAL A 443 -21.08 -21.83 9.32
C VAL A 443 -20.39 -21.80 10.67
N THR A 444 -19.07 -21.90 10.69
CA THR A 444 -18.26 -21.82 11.91
C THR A 444 -16.83 -21.32 11.59
N GLY A 445 -16.01 -21.16 12.60
CA GLY A 445 -14.65 -20.66 12.50
C GLY A 445 -14.51 -19.23 13.04
N PRO A 446 -13.30 -18.86 13.51
CA PRO A 446 -13.10 -17.60 14.24
C PRO A 446 -13.37 -16.35 13.39
N ASN A 447 -13.24 -16.44 12.07
CA ASN A 447 -13.38 -15.31 11.15
C ASN A 447 -14.75 -15.28 10.45
N ALA A 448 -15.72 -16.10 10.90
CA ALA A 448 -17.02 -16.22 10.23
C ALA A 448 -17.92 -15.00 10.41
N ASN A 449 -17.86 -14.32 11.57
CA ASN A 449 -18.80 -13.27 11.94
C ASN A 449 -18.14 -12.12 12.69
N ASN A 450 -17.10 -11.54 12.13
CA ASN A 450 -16.43 -10.36 12.67
C ASN A 450 -15.81 -9.48 11.57
N GLN A 451 -15.19 -8.37 11.96
CA GLN A 451 -14.65 -7.39 11.03
C GLN A 451 -13.21 -7.69 10.57
N THR A 452 -12.63 -8.86 10.86
CA THR A 452 -11.29 -9.20 10.35
C THR A 452 -11.25 -9.28 8.83
N ILE A 453 -12.41 -9.46 8.17
CA ILE A 453 -12.54 -9.39 6.71
C ILE A 453 -12.15 -8.03 6.13
N LEU A 454 -12.11 -6.98 6.95
CA LEU A 454 -11.72 -5.64 6.52
C LEU A 454 -10.21 -5.49 6.27
N GLY A 455 -9.36 -6.37 6.82
CA GLY A 455 -7.92 -6.25 6.69
C GLY A 455 -7.25 -5.54 7.88
N ASP A 456 -6.00 -5.08 7.71
CA ASP A 456 -5.34 -4.15 8.67
C ASP A 456 -5.68 -2.70 8.29
N TRP A 457 -5.21 -1.74 9.08
CA TRP A 457 -5.38 -0.30 8.85
C TRP A 457 -6.83 0.16 8.77
N HIS A 458 -7.70 -0.41 9.61
CA HIS A 458 -9.08 0.06 9.78
C HIS A 458 -9.41 0.27 11.26
N SER A 459 -10.28 1.22 11.54
CA SER A 459 -10.99 1.35 12.82
C SER A 459 -12.20 0.41 12.84
N ALA A 460 -12.83 0.25 13.99
CA ALA A 460 -14.14 -0.40 14.07
C ALA A 460 -15.14 0.35 13.17
N GLN A 461 -15.76 -0.34 12.24
CA GLN A 461 -16.75 0.22 11.31
C GLN A 461 -18.17 -0.03 11.83
N PRO A 462 -19.16 0.82 11.49
CA PRO A 462 -20.56 0.53 11.75
C PRO A 462 -20.94 -0.85 11.17
N ASN A 463 -21.65 -1.66 11.96
CA ASN A 463 -21.97 -3.02 11.56
C ASN A 463 -22.80 -3.08 10.27
N GLU A 464 -23.65 -2.08 10.03
CA GLU A 464 -24.45 -1.94 8.80
C GLU A 464 -23.59 -1.70 7.54
N ASN A 465 -22.35 -1.25 7.70
CA ASN A 465 -21.41 -1.01 6.61
C ASN A 465 -20.55 -2.24 6.29
N VAL A 466 -20.68 -3.34 7.03
CA VAL A 466 -19.85 -4.54 6.89
C VAL A 466 -20.75 -5.78 6.75
N ILE A 467 -20.62 -6.48 5.65
CA ILE A 467 -21.32 -7.77 5.45
C ILE A 467 -20.34 -8.89 5.78
N THR A 468 -20.48 -9.49 6.95
CA THR A 468 -19.64 -10.63 7.39
C THR A 468 -19.89 -11.87 6.52
N ILE A 469 -18.98 -12.87 6.57
CA ILE A 469 -19.15 -14.12 5.82
C ILE A 469 -20.47 -14.81 6.19
N LEU A 470 -20.79 -14.85 7.47
CA LEU A 470 -22.06 -15.41 7.96
C LEU A 470 -23.28 -14.68 7.39
N GLU A 471 -23.29 -13.35 7.41
CA GLU A 471 -24.40 -12.54 6.92
C GLU A 471 -24.60 -12.71 5.41
N GLY A 472 -23.48 -12.70 4.65
CA GLY A 472 -23.49 -12.96 3.21
C GLY A 472 -24.08 -14.33 2.87
N LEU A 473 -23.63 -15.38 3.56
CA LEU A 473 -24.12 -16.75 3.38
C LEU A 473 -25.61 -16.88 3.75
N LYS A 474 -26.06 -16.27 4.85
CA LYS A 474 -27.49 -16.22 5.22
C LYS A 474 -28.32 -15.52 4.14
N LYS A 475 -27.90 -14.33 3.71
CA LYS A 475 -28.64 -13.53 2.72
C LYS A 475 -28.79 -14.24 1.37
N VAL A 476 -27.69 -14.72 0.79
CA VAL A 476 -27.69 -15.36 -0.52
C VAL A 476 -28.21 -16.80 -0.42
N GLY A 477 -27.81 -17.56 0.61
CA GLY A 477 -28.22 -18.95 0.82
C GLY A 477 -29.72 -19.09 0.94
N ASN A 478 -30.40 -18.23 1.70
CA ASN A 478 -31.87 -18.25 1.82
C ASN A 478 -32.56 -18.08 0.46
N GLN A 479 -32.04 -17.25 -0.43
CA GLN A 479 -32.58 -17.06 -1.79
C GLN A 479 -32.38 -18.31 -2.67
N LYS A 480 -31.41 -19.15 -2.34
CA LYS A 480 -31.05 -20.39 -3.08
C LYS A 480 -31.66 -21.67 -2.48
N GLY A 481 -32.46 -21.57 -1.40
CA GLY A 481 -33.13 -22.69 -0.73
C GLY A 481 -32.29 -23.33 0.38
N TYR A 482 -31.31 -22.65 0.92
CA TYR A 482 -30.49 -23.12 2.04
C TYR A 482 -30.88 -22.44 3.34
N GLU A 483 -30.92 -23.21 4.43
CA GLU A 483 -30.95 -22.69 5.80
C GLU A 483 -29.51 -22.61 6.32
N VAL A 484 -29.12 -21.44 6.84
CA VAL A 484 -27.75 -21.19 7.30
C VAL A 484 -27.73 -20.97 8.80
N ASP A 485 -27.18 -21.93 9.52
CA ASP A 485 -26.98 -21.90 10.96
C ASP A 485 -25.54 -21.52 11.29
N PHE A 486 -25.32 -20.99 12.49
CA PHE A 486 -24.00 -20.57 12.96
C PHE A 486 -23.66 -21.25 14.29
N PHE A 487 -22.45 -21.78 14.36
CA PHE A 487 -21.82 -22.19 15.61
C PHE A 487 -20.61 -21.31 15.91
N ASP A 488 -20.69 -20.57 16.98
CA ASP A 488 -19.59 -19.74 17.46
C ASP A 488 -18.50 -20.61 18.11
N SER A 489 -17.39 -20.78 17.38
CA SER A 489 -16.19 -21.48 17.88
C SER A 489 -15.25 -20.59 18.71
N GLY A 490 -15.61 -19.32 18.88
CA GLY A 490 -14.82 -18.26 19.50
C GLY A 490 -14.03 -17.44 18.46
N GLU A 491 -14.10 -16.11 18.58
CA GLU A 491 -13.42 -15.18 17.66
C GLU A 491 -11.91 -15.08 17.90
N ASN A 492 -11.44 -15.32 19.12
CA ASN A 492 -10.02 -15.24 19.43
C ASN A 492 -9.31 -16.53 19.00
N ILE A 493 -8.56 -16.44 17.90
CA ILE A 493 -7.83 -17.55 17.29
C ILE A 493 -6.94 -18.29 18.29
N ARG A 494 -6.34 -17.56 19.27
CA ARG A 494 -5.42 -18.11 20.28
C ARG A 494 -6.17 -18.89 21.38
N LYS A 495 -7.51 -18.75 21.50
CA LYS A 495 -8.32 -19.28 22.60
C LYS A 495 -9.32 -20.37 22.19
N ILE A 496 -9.30 -20.82 20.93
CA ILE A 496 -10.14 -21.96 20.50
C ILE A 496 -9.79 -23.18 21.35
N ASN A 497 -10.81 -23.79 21.97
CA ASN A 497 -10.61 -24.90 22.91
C ASN A 497 -11.25 -26.21 22.42
N ASP A 498 -10.86 -27.33 23.02
CA ASP A 498 -11.27 -28.67 22.58
C ASP A 498 -12.79 -28.91 22.75
N ASN A 499 -13.45 -28.23 23.69
CA ASN A 499 -14.91 -28.31 23.85
C ASN A 499 -15.65 -27.67 22.69
N ALA A 500 -15.19 -26.49 22.22
CA ALA A 500 -15.72 -25.83 21.02
C ALA A 500 -15.51 -26.70 19.77
N ILE A 501 -14.32 -27.30 19.63
CA ILE A 501 -14.00 -28.22 18.53
C ILE A 501 -14.95 -29.43 18.52
N SER A 502 -15.12 -30.07 19.67
CA SER A 502 -16.00 -31.26 19.78
C SER A 502 -17.47 -30.92 19.48
N LYS A 503 -17.97 -29.79 19.97
CA LYS A 503 -19.35 -29.34 19.70
C LYS A 503 -19.56 -28.99 18.24
N ALA A 504 -18.59 -28.28 17.60
CA ALA A 504 -18.64 -27.95 16.18
C ALA A 504 -18.73 -29.24 15.34
N ALA A 505 -17.89 -30.24 15.64
CA ALA A 505 -17.89 -31.53 14.96
C ALA A 505 -19.23 -32.30 15.17
N GLN A 506 -19.75 -32.32 16.40
CA GLN A 506 -21.03 -32.95 16.68
C GLN A 506 -22.17 -32.32 15.86
N MET A 507 -22.24 -30.96 15.84
CA MET A 507 -23.26 -30.26 15.06
C MET A 507 -23.10 -30.52 13.55
N ALA A 508 -21.88 -30.56 13.05
CA ALA A 508 -21.59 -30.72 11.63
C ALA A 508 -22.25 -31.97 11.02
N SER A 509 -22.44 -33.04 11.80
CA SER A 509 -23.08 -34.29 11.37
C SER A 509 -24.55 -34.13 10.93
N ASP A 510 -25.22 -33.08 11.39
CA ASP A 510 -26.64 -32.81 11.14
C ASP A 510 -26.88 -31.89 9.94
N PHE A 511 -25.80 -31.51 9.20
CA PHE A 511 -25.87 -30.56 8.11
C PHE A 511 -25.46 -31.18 6.77
N ASP A 512 -25.98 -30.60 5.66
CA ASP A 512 -25.60 -31.01 4.30
C ASP A 512 -24.22 -30.55 3.91
N TYR A 513 -23.80 -29.35 4.44
CA TYR A 513 -22.52 -28.72 4.17
C TYR A 513 -22.03 -27.98 5.40
N VAL A 514 -20.72 -27.83 5.53
CA VAL A 514 -20.08 -26.95 6.53
C VAL A 514 -19.17 -25.94 5.83
N VAL A 515 -19.36 -24.67 6.12
CA VAL A 515 -18.43 -23.60 5.74
C VAL A 515 -17.59 -23.23 6.97
N VAL A 516 -16.28 -23.47 6.89
CA VAL A 516 -15.36 -23.13 7.99
C VAL A 516 -14.50 -21.95 7.57
N VAL A 517 -14.61 -20.83 8.30
CA VAL A 517 -13.89 -19.59 8.01
C VAL A 517 -12.72 -19.46 8.97
N VAL A 518 -11.51 -19.60 8.44
CA VAL A 518 -10.24 -19.66 9.19
C VAL A 518 -9.21 -18.72 8.61
N GLY A 519 -8.13 -18.46 9.33
CA GLY A 519 -7.02 -17.64 8.86
C GLY A 519 -6.37 -16.81 9.96
N ASP A 520 -6.01 -15.57 9.65
CA ASP A 520 -5.41 -14.60 10.58
C ASP A 520 -6.44 -13.60 11.12
N ASN A 521 -6.06 -12.85 12.18
CA ASN A 521 -6.80 -11.70 12.70
C ASN A 521 -5.96 -10.43 12.54
N ALA A 522 -6.47 -9.45 11.80
CA ALA A 522 -5.80 -8.18 11.53
C ALA A 522 -6.51 -6.95 12.15
N MET A 523 -7.54 -7.15 12.98
CA MET A 523 -8.32 -6.04 13.59
C MET A 523 -7.43 -5.15 14.46
N ARG A 524 -7.07 -3.95 13.96
CA ARG A 524 -6.15 -3.01 14.61
C ARG A 524 -6.68 -2.50 15.95
N TYR A 525 -7.97 -2.24 16.06
CA TYR A 525 -8.63 -1.82 17.31
C TYR A 525 -8.74 -2.94 18.37
N ARG A 526 -8.35 -4.19 18.02
CA ARG A 526 -8.22 -5.34 18.94
C ARG A 526 -6.76 -5.84 18.97
N TRP A 527 -5.81 -4.95 19.16
CA TRP A 527 -4.37 -5.19 19.05
C TRP A 527 -3.87 -6.47 19.74
N LYS A 528 -4.37 -6.76 20.95
CA LYS A 528 -3.98 -7.96 21.72
C LYS A 528 -4.40 -9.29 21.06
N ASP A 529 -5.39 -9.25 20.19
CA ASP A 529 -5.92 -10.42 19.49
C ASP A 529 -5.32 -10.60 18.09
N LYS A 530 -4.57 -9.59 17.58
CA LYS A 530 -3.94 -9.63 16.24
C LYS A 530 -2.98 -10.82 16.09
N THR A 531 -2.96 -11.38 14.89
CA THR A 531 -2.00 -12.40 14.45
C THR A 531 -1.35 -12.04 13.11
N ALA A 532 -1.83 -11.00 12.43
CA ALA A 532 -1.28 -10.45 11.20
C ALA A 532 -1.36 -8.92 11.21
N GLY A 533 -0.72 -8.27 10.25
CA GLY A 533 -0.59 -6.83 10.13
C GLY A 533 0.75 -6.33 10.66
N GLU A 534 0.89 -5.03 10.74
CA GLU A 534 2.11 -4.38 11.20
C GLU A 534 2.55 -4.89 12.58
N ASN A 535 3.85 -5.14 12.74
CA ASN A 535 4.52 -5.68 13.94
C ASN A 535 4.05 -7.10 14.38
N MET A 536 3.30 -7.82 13.50
CA MET A 536 2.81 -9.17 13.75
C MET A 536 3.48 -10.21 12.84
N GLY A 537 4.83 -10.23 12.81
CA GLY A 537 5.62 -11.28 12.15
C GLY A 537 5.34 -12.66 12.75
N ARG A 538 5.38 -13.72 11.92
CA ARG A 538 5.22 -15.10 12.38
C ARG A 538 6.35 -15.99 11.87
N ALA A 539 6.91 -16.81 12.73
CA ALA A 539 7.94 -17.79 12.36
C ALA A 539 7.37 -18.98 11.57
N ALA A 540 6.05 -19.20 11.61
CA ALA A 540 5.33 -20.27 10.90
C ALA A 540 4.27 -19.70 9.96
N LEU A 541 3.97 -20.44 8.89
CA LEU A 541 2.93 -20.10 7.90
C LEU A 541 1.72 -21.04 7.93
N ASP A 542 1.60 -21.88 8.94
CA ASP A 542 0.43 -22.74 9.21
C ASP A 542 -0.78 -21.95 9.71
N LEU A 543 -1.93 -22.61 9.84
CA LEU A 543 -3.10 -22.03 10.50
C LEU A 543 -2.79 -21.80 12.00
N PRO A 544 -2.88 -20.54 12.51
CA PRO A 544 -2.53 -20.27 13.90
C PRO A 544 -3.51 -20.87 14.89
N GLY A 545 -3.01 -21.29 16.05
CA GLY A 545 -3.81 -21.84 17.14
C GLY A 545 -4.39 -23.23 16.80
N LYS A 546 -5.61 -23.52 17.29
CA LYS A 546 -6.28 -24.81 17.07
C LYS A 546 -7.20 -24.87 15.84
N GLN A 547 -7.09 -23.94 14.90
CA GLN A 547 -7.96 -23.88 13.71
C GLN A 547 -7.85 -25.14 12.85
N LEU A 548 -6.65 -25.68 12.63
CA LEU A 548 -6.48 -26.92 11.88
C LEU A 548 -7.13 -28.12 12.59
N ALA A 549 -7.07 -28.16 13.92
CA ALA A 549 -7.73 -29.20 14.71
C ALA A 549 -9.27 -29.13 14.56
N LEU A 550 -9.84 -27.90 14.56
CA LEU A 550 -11.26 -27.67 14.28
C LEU A 550 -11.66 -28.20 12.91
N VAL A 551 -10.91 -27.86 11.87
CA VAL A 551 -11.17 -28.34 10.49
C VAL A 551 -11.07 -29.87 10.40
N LYS A 552 -10.05 -30.46 11.02
CA LYS A 552 -9.86 -31.92 11.04
C LYS A 552 -11.04 -32.64 11.73
N ALA A 553 -11.49 -32.14 12.88
CA ALA A 553 -12.61 -32.71 13.60
C ALA A 553 -13.92 -32.64 12.80
N ILE A 554 -14.22 -31.52 12.16
CA ILE A 554 -15.38 -31.35 11.29
C ILE A 554 -15.26 -32.27 10.06
N LYS A 555 -14.13 -32.35 9.41
CA LYS A 555 -13.88 -33.21 8.25
C LYS A 555 -14.09 -34.69 8.57
N ALA A 556 -13.74 -35.12 9.79
CA ALA A 556 -13.89 -36.51 10.26
C ALA A 556 -15.36 -36.93 10.36
N THR A 557 -16.33 -36.03 10.42
CA THR A 557 -17.79 -36.36 10.43
C THR A 557 -18.28 -36.87 9.08
N GLY A 558 -17.53 -36.67 7.99
CA GLY A 558 -17.92 -37.03 6.63
C GLY A 558 -18.72 -35.95 5.90
N THR A 559 -19.23 -34.93 6.59
CA THR A 559 -19.94 -33.81 5.97
C THR A 559 -19.03 -33.02 5.02
N PRO A 560 -19.47 -32.68 3.80
CA PRO A 560 -18.69 -31.88 2.86
C PRO A 560 -18.30 -30.51 3.45
N VAL A 561 -17.01 -30.23 3.43
CA VAL A 561 -16.43 -28.99 4.00
C VAL A 561 -15.99 -28.04 2.90
N ILE A 562 -16.33 -26.77 3.04
CA ILE A 562 -15.84 -25.64 2.24
C ILE A 562 -14.99 -24.78 3.19
N ILE A 563 -13.74 -24.53 2.82
CA ILE A 563 -12.87 -23.60 3.58
C ILE A 563 -12.91 -22.24 2.91
N VAL A 564 -13.07 -21.21 3.73
CA VAL A 564 -12.84 -19.80 3.36
C VAL A 564 -11.68 -19.29 4.20
N LEU A 565 -10.58 -18.99 3.54
CA LEU A 565 -9.40 -18.39 4.16
C LEU A 565 -9.59 -16.87 4.21
N VAL A 566 -9.60 -16.29 5.41
CA VAL A 566 -9.59 -14.86 5.67
C VAL A 566 -8.29 -14.58 6.42
N ASN A 567 -7.28 -14.10 5.70
CA ASN A 567 -5.92 -13.98 6.20
C ASN A 567 -5.16 -12.88 5.47
N HIS A 568 -3.99 -12.50 6.01
CA HIS A 568 -3.19 -11.39 5.50
C HIS A 568 -1.75 -11.81 5.18
N ARG A 569 -1.52 -13.12 5.09
CA ARG A 569 -0.31 -13.79 4.59
C ARG A 569 -0.70 -15.16 4.03
N PRO A 570 0.10 -15.77 3.13
CA PRO A 570 -0.22 -17.10 2.60
C PRO A 570 -0.21 -18.16 3.71
N ILE A 571 -1.12 -19.10 3.63
CA ILE A 571 -1.21 -20.24 4.56
C ILE A 571 -0.57 -21.47 3.90
N SER A 572 0.54 -21.93 4.48
CA SER A 572 1.28 -23.14 4.08
C SER A 572 0.73 -24.36 4.82
N GLU A 573 -0.41 -24.90 4.36
CA GLU A 573 -1.07 -26.05 5.00
C GLU A 573 -1.43 -27.11 3.95
N PRO A 574 -0.47 -27.98 3.54
CA PRO A 574 -0.71 -29.00 2.53
C PRO A 574 -1.86 -29.93 2.86
N TRP A 575 -2.13 -30.21 4.15
CA TRP A 575 -3.23 -31.07 4.57
C TRP A 575 -4.60 -30.51 4.10
N LEU A 576 -4.81 -29.19 4.15
CA LEU A 576 -6.03 -28.58 3.63
C LEU A 576 -6.17 -28.87 2.13
N ASN A 577 -5.10 -28.64 1.37
CA ASN A 577 -5.11 -28.91 -0.08
C ASN A 577 -5.41 -30.38 -0.38
N ASP A 578 -4.87 -31.31 0.40
CA ASP A 578 -5.04 -32.74 0.14
C ASP A 578 -6.42 -33.24 0.53
N GLN A 579 -6.99 -32.77 1.63
CA GLN A 579 -8.18 -33.37 2.27
C GLN A 579 -9.50 -32.61 2.04
N ILE A 580 -9.46 -31.32 1.76
CA ILE A 580 -10.65 -30.46 1.63
C ILE A 580 -11.06 -30.34 0.16
N PRO A 581 -12.36 -30.57 -0.19
CA PRO A 581 -12.81 -30.54 -1.58
C PRO A 581 -12.94 -29.16 -2.19
N ALA A 582 -13.14 -28.10 -1.40
CA ALA A 582 -13.25 -26.71 -1.89
C ALA A 582 -12.59 -25.73 -0.94
N ILE A 583 -11.70 -24.86 -1.48
CA ILE A 583 -10.95 -23.86 -0.74
C ILE A 583 -11.00 -22.54 -1.50
N LEU A 584 -11.46 -21.49 -0.83
CA LEU A 584 -11.43 -20.10 -1.29
C LEU A 584 -10.39 -19.32 -0.48
N GLU A 585 -9.53 -18.56 -1.16
CA GLU A 585 -8.66 -17.56 -0.55
C GLU A 585 -9.32 -16.20 -0.73
N ALA A 586 -9.84 -15.65 0.35
CA ALA A 586 -10.52 -14.36 0.35
C ALA A 586 -9.62 -13.21 0.79
N TRP A 587 -8.46 -13.50 1.40
CA TRP A 587 -7.61 -12.48 2.01
C TRP A 587 -8.38 -11.58 2.97
N GLY A 588 -8.28 -10.26 2.81
CA GLY A 588 -9.13 -9.25 3.45
C GLY A 588 -10.08 -8.63 2.43
N PRO A 589 -11.27 -9.22 2.20
CA PRO A 589 -12.12 -8.85 1.07
C PRO A 589 -12.94 -7.55 1.27
N GLY A 590 -12.76 -6.83 2.38
CA GLY A 590 -13.38 -5.54 2.63
C GLY A 590 -14.85 -5.58 3.05
N SER A 591 -15.50 -4.41 3.07
CA SER A 591 -16.88 -4.19 3.58
C SER A 591 -17.92 -5.17 3.02
N PHE A 592 -17.79 -5.58 1.78
CA PHE A 592 -18.74 -6.45 1.08
C PHE A 592 -18.21 -7.87 0.84
N GLY A 593 -17.13 -8.24 1.55
CA GLY A 593 -16.47 -9.52 1.39
C GLY A 593 -17.36 -10.72 1.62
N GLY A 594 -18.23 -10.69 2.63
CA GLY A 594 -19.16 -11.77 2.92
C GLY A 594 -20.19 -11.97 1.80
N GLN A 595 -20.67 -10.90 1.20
CA GLN A 595 -21.56 -10.99 0.03
C GLN A 595 -20.84 -11.60 -1.17
N ALA A 596 -19.61 -11.17 -1.46
CA ALA A 596 -18.80 -11.68 -2.57
C ALA A 596 -18.51 -13.19 -2.42
N VAL A 597 -18.08 -13.64 -1.22
CA VAL A 597 -17.85 -15.06 -0.92
C VAL A 597 -19.13 -15.88 -1.12
N ALA A 598 -20.26 -15.40 -0.61
CA ALA A 598 -21.54 -16.11 -0.76
C ALA A 598 -21.94 -16.22 -2.23
N GLN A 599 -21.83 -15.16 -3.02
CA GLN A 599 -22.15 -15.16 -4.44
C GLN A 599 -21.26 -16.14 -5.24
N ILE A 600 -19.99 -16.28 -4.87
CA ILE A 600 -19.09 -17.28 -5.45
C ILE A 600 -19.55 -18.68 -5.03
N ILE A 601 -19.76 -18.96 -3.74
CA ILE A 601 -20.18 -20.30 -3.25
C ILE A 601 -21.47 -20.76 -3.93
N PHE A 602 -22.43 -19.86 -4.15
CA PHE A 602 -23.72 -20.19 -4.78
C PHE A 602 -23.74 -20.01 -6.30
N GLY A 603 -22.63 -19.60 -6.92
CA GLY A 603 -22.48 -19.53 -8.38
C GLY A 603 -23.13 -18.32 -9.05
N ASP A 604 -23.48 -17.27 -8.31
CA ASP A 604 -23.90 -16.00 -8.90
C ASP A 604 -22.72 -15.24 -9.53
N VAL A 605 -21.51 -15.53 -9.03
CA VAL A 605 -20.23 -15.02 -9.53
C VAL A 605 -19.31 -16.19 -9.82
N ASN A 606 -18.71 -16.21 -11.00
CA ASN A 606 -17.64 -17.15 -11.34
C ASN A 606 -16.32 -16.61 -10.79
N PRO A 607 -15.59 -17.33 -9.90
CA PRO A 607 -14.32 -16.86 -9.36
C PRO A 607 -13.27 -16.66 -10.46
N SER A 608 -12.48 -15.62 -10.34
CA SER A 608 -11.48 -15.23 -11.35
C SER A 608 -10.23 -14.57 -10.76
N GLY A 609 -10.12 -14.52 -9.43
CA GLY A 609 -8.93 -14.03 -8.75
C GLY A 609 -7.72 -14.93 -9.04
N LYS A 610 -6.52 -14.32 -9.09
CA LYS A 610 -5.25 -15.01 -9.28
C LYS A 610 -4.27 -14.62 -8.18
N LEU A 611 -3.53 -15.58 -7.62
CA LEU A 611 -2.57 -15.32 -6.55
C LEU A 611 -1.47 -14.33 -6.99
N PRO A 612 -1.21 -13.26 -6.25
CA PRO A 612 -0.13 -12.32 -6.54
C PRO A 612 1.19 -12.73 -5.87
N LEU A 613 1.25 -13.93 -5.34
CA LEU A 613 2.41 -14.51 -4.66
C LEU A 613 2.40 -16.04 -4.77
N THR A 614 3.58 -16.63 -4.60
CA THR A 614 3.78 -18.08 -4.52
C THR A 614 3.49 -18.56 -3.10
N VAL A 615 2.70 -19.62 -2.94
CA VAL A 615 2.46 -20.25 -1.64
C VAL A 615 3.39 -21.44 -1.46
N ALA A 616 4.31 -21.36 -0.50
CA ALA A 616 5.18 -22.47 -0.14
C ALA A 616 4.41 -23.60 0.55
N ARG A 617 4.93 -24.83 0.51
CA ARG A 617 4.35 -25.96 1.25
C ARG A 617 4.71 -25.95 2.72
N ASP A 618 5.87 -25.35 3.03
CA ASP A 618 6.46 -25.34 4.35
C ASP A 618 7.30 -24.07 4.52
N VAL A 619 7.31 -23.50 5.70
CA VAL A 619 8.12 -22.31 6.04
C VAL A 619 9.62 -22.54 5.80
N GLY A 620 10.10 -23.79 5.93
CA GLY A 620 11.48 -24.15 5.65
C GLY A 620 11.89 -24.05 4.17
N GLN A 621 10.93 -23.81 3.25
CA GLN A 621 11.22 -23.62 1.82
C GLN A 621 11.45 -22.15 1.44
N LEU A 622 11.34 -21.24 2.38
CA LEU A 622 11.56 -19.82 2.11
C LEU A 622 13.06 -19.55 1.80
N ARG A 623 13.35 -18.77 0.81
CA ARG A 623 12.50 -17.89 -0.02
C ARG A 623 11.99 -18.66 -1.25
N MET A 624 10.67 -18.88 -1.35
CA MET A 624 10.05 -19.52 -2.52
C MET A 624 9.28 -18.47 -3.32
N ILE A 625 9.78 -18.13 -4.50
CA ILE A 625 9.21 -17.15 -5.43
C ILE A 625 9.19 -17.75 -6.83
N TYR A 626 8.25 -17.33 -7.70
CA TYR A 626 8.13 -17.89 -9.05
C TYR A 626 9.31 -17.54 -9.95
N ASN A 627 9.93 -16.35 -9.78
CA ASN A 627 11.04 -15.83 -10.56
C ASN A 627 12.41 -16.14 -9.96
N HIS A 628 12.55 -17.35 -9.39
CA HIS A 628 13.80 -17.80 -8.81
C HIS A 628 14.91 -18.01 -9.85
N LYS A 629 16.17 -18.07 -9.40
CA LYS A 629 17.29 -18.45 -10.27
C LYS A 629 17.27 -19.95 -10.57
N PRO A 630 17.81 -20.43 -11.73
CA PRO A 630 17.78 -21.86 -12.10
C PRO A 630 18.39 -22.79 -11.06
N SER A 631 19.43 -22.34 -10.36
CA SER A 631 20.14 -23.13 -9.34
C SER A 631 19.34 -23.33 -8.05
N ALA A 632 18.31 -22.53 -7.78
CA ALA A 632 17.56 -22.58 -6.53
C ALA A 632 16.92 -23.94 -6.23
N TYR A 633 16.50 -24.65 -7.29
CA TYR A 633 15.86 -25.98 -7.19
C TYR A 633 16.59 -27.05 -8.01
N PHE A 634 17.89 -26.91 -8.19
CA PHE A 634 18.74 -27.93 -8.85
C PHE A 634 18.75 -29.23 -8.05
N HIS A 635 18.91 -29.13 -6.74
CA HIS A 635 18.71 -30.24 -5.81
C HIS A 635 17.31 -30.22 -5.20
N LYS A 636 16.86 -31.38 -4.73
CA LYS A 636 15.52 -31.56 -4.15
C LYS A 636 15.60 -31.77 -2.64
N TYR A 637 14.54 -31.41 -1.93
CA TYR A 637 14.40 -31.79 -0.53
C TYR A 637 14.26 -33.31 -0.38
N ALA A 638 14.87 -33.88 0.66
CA ALA A 638 14.85 -35.34 0.88
C ALA A 638 13.43 -35.88 1.15
N LEU A 639 12.62 -35.15 1.93
CA LEU A 639 11.31 -35.62 2.42
C LEU A 639 10.15 -34.74 2.01
N ASN A 640 10.38 -33.69 1.23
CA ASN A 640 9.34 -32.73 0.82
C ASN A 640 9.42 -32.44 -0.69
N LYS A 641 8.32 -32.01 -1.31
CA LYS A 641 8.31 -31.54 -2.69
C LYS A 641 9.00 -30.19 -2.79
N SER A 642 9.82 -29.98 -3.80
CA SER A 642 10.47 -28.69 -4.08
C SER A 642 9.60 -27.75 -4.94
N THR A 643 8.35 -28.15 -5.24
CA THR A 643 7.37 -27.31 -5.94
C THR A 643 6.50 -26.54 -4.92
N PRO A 644 5.97 -25.38 -5.27
CA PRO A 644 5.05 -24.65 -4.41
C PRO A 644 3.76 -25.45 -4.10
N LEU A 645 3.03 -25.04 -3.09
CA LEU A 645 1.66 -25.49 -2.85
C LEU A 645 0.74 -24.94 -3.92
N TYR A 646 0.84 -23.61 -4.16
CA TYR A 646 0.18 -22.91 -5.26
C TYR A 646 1.19 -21.95 -5.92
N PRO A 647 1.30 -21.97 -7.26
CA PRO A 647 2.22 -21.08 -7.96
C PRO A 647 1.68 -19.63 -8.06
N PHE A 648 2.55 -18.68 -8.30
CA PHE A 648 2.19 -17.30 -8.64
C PHE A 648 1.26 -17.27 -9.86
N GLY A 649 0.25 -16.39 -9.84
CA GLY A 649 -0.73 -16.28 -10.92
C GLY A 649 -1.82 -17.36 -10.92
N TYR A 650 -1.78 -18.33 -9.99
CA TYR A 650 -2.74 -19.43 -9.92
C TYR A 650 -4.11 -18.97 -9.38
N GLY A 651 -5.16 -19.55 -9.94
CA GLY A 651 -6.53 -19.43 -9.49
C GLY A 651 -7.47 -20.15 -10.45
N LEU A 652 -8.42 -20.92 -9.89
CA LEU A 652 -9.38 -21.71 -10.65
C LEU A 652 -10.64 -20.88 -11.00
N SER A 653 -11.37 -21.38 -11.98
CA SER A 653 -12.68 -20.87 -12.40
C SER A 653 -13.70 -22.00 -12.43
N TYR A 654 -15.00 -21.68 -12.48
CA TYR A 654 -16.06 -22.69 -12.77
C TYR A 654 -16.14 -23.03 -14.25
N THR A 655 -15.39 -22.33 -15.11
CA THR A 655 -15.23 -22.64 -16.53
C THR A 655 -13.78 -23.00 -16.87
N ASN A 656 -13.52 -23.38 -18.11
CA ASN A 656 -12.18 -23.73 -18.58
C ASN A 656 -11.78 -22.81 -19.74
N PHE A 657 -10.50 -22.46 -19.79
CA PHE A 657 -9.93 -21.62 -20.85
C PHE A 657 -8.83 -22.37 -21.57
N GLU A 658 -8.85 -22.32 -22.91
CA GLU A 658 -7.84 -22.89 -23.77
C GLU A 658 -7.03 -21.78 -24.44
N TYR A 659 -5.71 -21.92 -24.43
CA TYR A 659 -4.76 -20.96 -24.97
C TYR A 659 -4.17 -21.48 -26.28
N SER A 660 -4.17 -20.64 -27.32
CA SER A 660 -3.39 -20.92 -28.53
C SER A 660 -1.89 -20.73 -28.25
N LYS A 661 -1.05 -21.27 -29.11
CA LYS A 661 0.36 -20.89 -29.12
C LYS A 661 0.49 -19.39 -29.40
N PRO A 662 1.39 -18.65 -28.70
CA PRO A 662 1.65 -17.26 -28.98
C PRO A 662 2.24 -17.08 -30.38
N LYS A 663 1.96 -15.91 -30.99
CA LYS A 663 2.48 -15.50 -32.28
C LYS A 663 3.20 -14.17 -32.14
N LEU A 664 4.34 -14.00 -32.79
CA LEU A 664 5.10 -12.76 -32.86
C LEU A 664 4.81 -12.03 -34.15
N SER A 665 4.73 -10.69 -34.10
CA SER A 665 4.69 -9.86 -35.33
C SER A 665 6.00 -9.88 -36.10
N LYS A 666 7.12 -10.07 -35.38
CA LYS A 666 8.49 -10.25 -35.89
C LYS A 666 9.25 -11.21 -34.97
N PHE A 667 10.18 -11.97 -35.50
CA PHE A 667 10.99 -12.93 -34.74
C PHE A 667 12.32 -12.34 -34.24
N VAL A 668 12.68 -11.15 -34.70
CA VAL A 668 13.87 -10.41 -34.26
C VAL A 668 13.44 -9.04 -33.75
N LEU A 669 13.98 -8.63 -32.61
CA LEU A 669 13.86 -7.28 -32.07
C LEU A 669 15.13 -6.50 -32.37
N ASN A 670 15.00 -5.36 -33.06
CA ASN A 670 16.05 -4.37 -33.25
C ASN A 670 15.71 -3.15 -32.34
N SER A 671 16.73 -2.45 -31.91
CA SER A 671 16.78 -1.21 -31.11
C SER A 671 15.42 -0.65 -30.61
N ASP A 672 14.82 0.28 -31.35
CA ASP A 672 13.60 0.99 -30.90
C ASP A 672 12.30 0.38 -31.49
N GLU A 673 12.36 -0.84 -31.99
CA GLU A 673 11.18 -1.53 -32.51
C GLU A 673 10.30 -2.10 -31.42
N ILE A 674 9.01 -2.24 -31.74
CA ILE A 674 8.05 -2.94 -30.88
C ILE A 674 7.67 -4.26 -31.56
N VAL A 675 7.79 -5.36 -30.83
CA VAL A 675 7.29 -6.66 -31.23
C VAL A 675 5.99 -6.94 -30.52
N SER A 676 4.92 -7.23 -31.26
CA SER A 676 3.64 -7.64 -30.67
C SER A 676 3.61 -9.15 -30.48
N VAL A 677 3.15 -9.58 -29.30
CA VAL A 677 2.88 -10.99 -28.96
C VAL A 677 1.36 -11.17 -28.91
N SER A 678 0.82 -12.04 -29.74
CA SER A 678 -0.61 -12.31 -29.82
C SER A 678 -0.91 -13.72 -29.33
N VAL A 679 -1.94 -13.87 -28.48
CA VAL A 679 -2.48 -15.16 -28.06
C VAL A 679 -4.00 -15.14 -28.14
N SER A 680 -4.63 -16.23 -28.57
CA SER A 680 -6.10 -16.39 -28.54
C SER A 680 -6.47 -17.24 -27.34
N VAL A 681 -7.49 -16.80 -26.59
CA VAL A 681 -8.04 -17.52 -25.44
C VAL A 681 -9.50 -17.82 -25.70
N THR A 682 -9.88 -19.09 -25.55
CA THR A 682 -11.24 -19.60 -25.77
C THR A 682 -11.84 -20.10 -24.47
N ASN A 683 -13.03 -19.68 -24.13
CA ASN A 683 -13.79 -20.26 -23.04
C ASN A 683 -14.44 -21.57 -23.51
N THR A 684 -13.87 -22.70 -23.15
CA THR A 684 -14.34 -24.05 -23.55
C THR A 684 -15.29 -24.68 -22.52
N GLY A 685 -15.53 -24.04 -21.40
CA GLY A 685 -16.37 -24.56 -20.33
C GLY A 685 -17.85 -24.16 -20.42
N ASN A 686 -18.55 -24.23 -19.29
CA ASN A 686 -20.00 -24.07 -19.26
C ASN A 686 -20.52 -22.74 -18.66
N TYR A 687 -19.63 -21.90 -18.15
CA TYR A 687 -19.97 -20.62 -17.52
C TYR A 687 -19.27 -19.48 -18.25
N ASP A 688 -19.90 -18.33 -18.30
CA ASP A 688 -19.21 -17.09 -18.64
C ASP A 688 -18.20 -16.77 -17.54
N GLY A 689 -17.07 -16.15 -17.88
CA GLY A 689 -16.06 -15.83 -16.86
C GLY A 689 -14.94 -14.92 -17.33
N ASP A 690 -14.27 -14.31 -16.35
CA ASP A 690 -13.03 -13.58 -16.56
C ASP A 690 -11.83 -14.55 -16.54
N GLU A 691 -10.84 -14.28 -17.37
CA GLU A 691 -9.52 -14.88 -17.33
C GLU A 691 -8.44 -13.79 -17.30
N VAL A 692 -7.35 -14.07 -16.56
CA VAL A 692 -6.16 -13.21 -16.54
C VAL A 692 -5.07 -13.85 -17.38
N VAL A 693 -4.88 -13.33 -18.56
CA VAL A 693 -3.83 -13.76 -19.48
C VAL A 693 -2.49 -13.16 -19.04
N GLN A 694 -1.50 -14.00 -18.79
CA GLN A 694 -0.20 -13.62 -18.26
C GLN A 694 0.89 -13.86 -19.31
N MET A 695 1.82 -12.91 -19.45
CA MET A 695 2.99 -13.05 -20.32
C MET A 695 4.26 -13.01 -19.49
N TYR A 696 5.08 -14.05 -19.64
CA TYR A 696 6.38 -14.19 -19.00
C TYR A 696 7.50 -14.24 -20.05
N ILE A 697 8.68 -13.76 -19.66
CA ILE A 697 9.88 -13.79 -20.51
C ILE A 697 11.03 -14.43 -19.74
N ARG A 698 11.80 -15.26 -20.44
CA ARG A 698 13.07 -15.80 -19.99
C ARG A 698 14.15 -15.47 -20.98
N ASP A 699 15.18 -14.78 -20.55
CA ASP A 699 16.46 -14.71 -21.24
C ASP A 699 17.17 -16.06 -21.09
N LYS A 700 17.51 -16.71 -22.21
CA LYS A 700 18.06 -18.08 -22.22
C LYS A 700 19.52 -18.13 -21.84
N VAL A 701 20.30 -17.16 -22.30
CA VAL A 701 21.74 -17.08 -22.07
C VAL A 701 22.16 -15.62 -21.94
N SER A 702 22.74 -15.25 -20.83
CA SER A 702 23.19 -13.90 -20.55
C SER A 702 24.46 -13.89 -19.69
N SER A 703 25.14 -12.75 -19.60
CA SER A 703 26.38 -12.57 -18.84
C SER A 703 26.22 -12.83 -17.33
N VAL A 704 24.98 -12.83 -16.82
CA VAL A 704 24.63 -13.11 -15.42
C VAL A 704 23.47 -14.09 -15.32
N THR A 705 23.35 -14.83 -14.23
CA THR A 705 22.23 -15.74 -14.03
C THR A 705 20.91 -14.99 -13.96
N ARG A 706 20.04 -15.19 -14.95
CA ARG A 706 18.70 -14.62 -15.00
C ARG A 706 17.66 -15.52 -14.34
N PRO A 707 16.50 -14.95 -13.89
CA PRO A 707 15.37 -15.74 -13.40
C PRO A 707 14.87 -16.76 -14.44
N VAL A 708 14.28 -17.84 -13.97
CA VAL A 708 13.67 -18.87 -14.86
C VAL A 708 12.54 -18.30 -15.71
N LYS A 709 11.88 -17.25 -15.26
CA LYS A 709 10.90 -16.42 -15.98
C LYS A 709 10.61 -15.14 -15.16
N GLU A 710 10.16 -14.09 -15.83
CA GLU A 710 9.74 -12.83 -15.23
C GLU A 710 8.42 -12.39 -15.88
N LEU A 711 7.44 -11.96 -15.08
CA LEU A 711 6.20 -11.36 -15.59
C LEU A 711 6.53 -10.05 -16.31
N LYS A 712 6.02 -9.91 -17.53
CA LYS A 712 6.23 -8.72 -18.37
C LYS A 712 4.93 -8.21 -19.02
N GLY A 713 3.81 -8.83 -18.72
CA GLY A 713 2.50 -8.39 -19.16
C GLY A 713 1.37 -9.23 -18.59
N TYR A 714 0.23 -8.60 -18.38
CA TYR A 714 -1.01 -9.27 -18.00
C TYR A 714 -2.21 -8.49 -18.54
N GLN A 715 -3.31 -9.23 -18.77
CA GLN A 715 -4.56 -8.62 -19.17
C GLN A 715 -5.74 -9.47 -18.71
N ARG A 716 -6.68 -8.86 -17.98
CA ARG A 716 -7.96 -9.46 -17.63
C ARG A 716 -8.93 -9.31 -18.79
N ILE A 717 -9.58 -10.40 -19.20
CA ILE A 717 -10.57 -10.44 -20.27
C ILE A 717 -11.82 -11.20 -19.81
N PHE A 718 -13.01 -10.71 -20.14
CA PHE A 718 -14.25 -11.43 -19.97
C PHE A 718 -14.59 -12.24 -21.25
N LEU A 719 -14.97 -13.50 -21.07
CA LEU A 719 -15.32 -14.42 -22.18
C LEU A 719 -16.66 -15.09 -21.88
N LYS A 720 -17.60 -14.96 -22.80
CA LYS A 720 -18.81 -15.77 -22.78
C LYS A 720 -18.46 -17.24 -23.08
N LYS A 721 -19.34 -18.17 -22.66
CA LYS A 721 -19.24 -19.58 -23.02
C LYS A 721 -19.07 -19.73 -24.55
N GLY A 722 -18.03 -20.41 -24.98
CA GLY A 722 -17.67 -20.65 -26.39
C GLY A 722 -17.02 -19.46 -27.09
N GLU A 723 -16.83 -18.32 -26.42
CA GLU A 723 -16.20 -17.14 -27.02
C GLU A 723 -14.68 -17.27 -27.05
N THR A 724 -14.08 -16.75 -28.13
CA THR A 724 -12.63 -16.62 -28.29
C THR A 724 -12.29 -15.13 -28.39
N LYS A 725 -11.30 -14.69 -27.61
CA LYS A 725 -10.71 -13.35 -27.72
C LYS A 725 -9.22 -13.42 -27.98
N LYS A 726 -8.74 -12.47 -28.78
CA LYS A 726 -7.32 -12.23 -29.01
C LYS A 726 -6.82 -11.24 -27.97
N VAL A 727 -5.68 -11.54 -27.38
CA VAL A 727 -4.94 -10.67 -26.46
C VAL A 727 -3.59 -10.36 -27.09
N ASP A 728 -3.21 -9.08 -27.05
CA ASP A 728 -1.95 -8.60 -27.62
C ASP A 728 -1.11 -7.94 -26.51
N PHE A 729 0.15 -8.34 -26.40
CA PHE A 729 1.17 -7.69 -25.55
C PHE A 729 2.22 -7.04 -26.45
N LYS A 730 2.90 -6.04 -25.89
CA LYS A 730 4.00 -5.34 -26.57
C LYS A 730 5.32 -5.66 -25.87
N ILE A 731 6.34 -5.96 -26.64
CA ILE A 731 7.72 -6.11 -26.19
C ILE A 731 8.53 -4.99 -26.86
N ASN A 732 9.11 -4.13 -26.05
CA ASN A 732 10.07 -3.09 -26.42
C ASN A 732 11.41 -3.36 -25.74
N LYS A 733 12.38 -2.47 -25.88
CA LYS A 733 13.71 -2.64 -25.28
C LYS A 733 13.66 -2.67 -23.75
N GLU A 734 12.82 -1.84 -23.10
CA GLU A 734 12.67 -1.79 -21.64
C GLU A 734 12.08 -3.09 -21.08
N THR A 735 11.28 -3.82 -21.87
CA THR A 735 10.68 -5.10 -21.48
C THR A 735 11.74 -6.20 -21.30
N LEU A 736 12.81 -6.19 -22.12
CA LEU A 736 13.87 -7.21 -22.13
C LEU A 736 15.11 -6.82 -21.33
N ALA A 737 15.31 -5.52 -21.07
CA ALA A 737 16.51 -4.99 -20.46
C ALA A 737 16.74 -5.49 -19.02
N PHE A 738 18.01 -5.68 -18.68
CA PHE A 738 18.49 -6.07 -17.36
C PHE A 738 19.89 -5.47 -17.11
N TYR A 739 20.40 -5.58 -15.89
CA TYR A 739 21.76 -5.18 -15.56
C TYR A 739 22.73 -6.33 -15.86
N ASP A 740 23.65 -6.11 -16.78
CA ASP A 740 24.68 -7.09 -17.19
C ASP A 740 25.75 -7.30 -16.10
N ILE A 741 26.83 -8.02 -16.44
CA ILE A 741 27.92 -8.31 -15.50
C ILE A 741 28.64 -7.05 -15.02
N ASN A 742 28.62 -5.96 -15.79
CA ASN A 742 29.24 -4.67 -15.46
C ASN A 742 28.25 -3.71 -14.75
N MET A 743 27.01 -4.14 -14.49
CA MET A 743 25.92 -3.30 -13.98
C MET A 743 25.49 -2.19 -14.96
N GLU A 744 25.63 -2.42 -16.26
CA GLU A 744 25.08 -1.60 -17.33
C GLU A 744 23.66 -2.09 -17.67
N TYR A 745 22.70 -1.17 -17.85
CA TYR A 745 21.32 -1.54 -18.18
C TYR A 745 21.16 -1.68 -19.68
N CYS A 746 20.99 -2.92 -20.15
CA CYS A 746 21.04 -3.25 -21.56
C CYS A 746 20.26 -4.52 -21.88
N ILE A 747 20.15 -4.82 -23.18
CA ILE A 747 19.78 -6.15 -23.70
C ILE A 747 21.02 -6.76 -24.34
N GLU A 748 21.35 -7.98 -23.97
CA GLU A 748 22.41 -8.75 -24.63
C GLU A 748 21.87 -9.53 -25.85
N PRO A 749 22.69 -9.80 -26.85
CA PRO A 749 22.29 -10.65 -27.99
C PRO A 749 21.96 -12.07 -27.52
N GLY A 750 20.89 -12.64 -28.05
CA GLY A 750 20.49 -13.99 -27.68
C GLY A 750 19.01 -14.29 -27.93
N GLU A 751 18.58 -15.45 -27.45
CA GLU A 751 17.22 -15.93 -27.57
C GLU A 751 16.43 -15.65 -26.28
N PHE A 752 15.27 -15.06 -26.44
CA PHE A 752 14.29 -14.81 -25.37
C PHE A 752 13.09 -15.74 -25.55
N LYS A 753 12.81 -16.57 -24.54
CA LYS A 753 11.61 -17.42 -24.52
C LYS A 753 10.43 -16.60 -24.00
N ILE A 754 9.49 -16.30 -24.89
CA ILE A 754 8.23 -15.61 -24.56
C ILE A 754 7.19 -16.68 -24.21
N MET A 755 6.54 -16.56 -23.09
CA MET A 755 5.57 -17.54 -22.59
C MET A 755 4.25 -16.85 -22.25
N THR A 756 3.11 -17.45 -22.61
CA THR A 756 1.78 -16.95 -22.29
C THR A 756 0.93 -18.05 -21.71
N GLY A 757 0.12 -17.72 -20.69
CA GLY A 757 -0.75 -18.69 -20.03
C GLY A 757 -1.54 -18.14 -18.87
N SER A 758 -2.10 -19.02 -18.05
CA SER A 758 -3.01 -18.71 -16.94
C SER A 758 -2.32 -18.60 -15.57
N SER A 759 -1.08 -19.08 -15.45
CA SER A 759 -0.26 -19.00 -14.23
C SER A 759 1.24 -19.10 -14.55
N SER A 760 2.08 -19.01 -13.54
CA SER A 760 3.53 -19.22 -13.68
C SER A 760 3.94 -20.71 -13.74
N ASP A 761 3.01 -21.67 -13.58
CA ASP A 761 3.32 -23.09 -13.74
C ASP A 761 3.69 -23.40 -15.19
N ASP A 762 4.77 -24.16 -15.41
CA ASP A 762 5.23 -24.47 -16.76
C ASP A 762 4.21 -25.28 -17.60
N ASN A 763 3.31 -26.03 -16.94
CA ASN A 763 2.25 -26.77 -17.59
C ASN A 763 1.12 -25.87 -18.14
N ASP A 764 0.99 -24.67 -17.60
CA ASP A 764 -0.01 -23.68 -18.03
C ASP A 764 0.50 -22.73 -19.11
N LEU A 765 1.77 -22.90 -19.55
CA LEU A 765 2.44 -21.94 -20.43
C LEU A 765 2.67 -22.49 -21.84
N GLN A 766 2.26 -21.72 -22.86
CA GLN A 766 2.65 -21.90 -24.26
C GLN A 766 3.79 -20.93 -24.58
N SER A 767 4.72 -21.31 -25.48
CA SER A 767 5.91 -20.47 -25.71
C SER A 767 6.31 -20.32 -27.17
N ILE A 768 7.08 -19.24 -27.46
CA ILE A 768 7.72 -18.91 -28.72
C ILE A 768 9.07 -18.23 -28.44
N ILE A 769 9.98 -18.25 -29.43
CA ILE A 769 11.30 -17.61 -29.30
C ILE A 769 11.31 -16.29 -30.06
N LEU A 770 11.86 -15.26 -29.40
CA LEU A 770 12.23 -13.96 -29.96
C LEU A 770 13.75 -13.85 -29.91
N GLU A 771 14.37 -13.34 -30.95
CA GLU A 771 15.82 -13.17 -31.06
C GLU A 771 16.20 -11.69 -30.95
N VAL A 772 17.35 -11.40 -30.36
CA VAL A 772 18.04 -10.11 -30.40
C VAL A 772 19.43 -10.34 -30.93
N GLU A 773 19.75 -9.76 -32.10
CA GLU A 773 21.02 -10.04 -32.78
C GLU A 773 22.19 -9.22 -32.23
N LYS A 774 21.94 -8.04 -31.67
CA LYS A 774 22.97 -7.12 -31.21
C LYS A 774 22.62 -6.57 -29.81
N ARG A 775 23.67 -6.21 -29.06
CA ARG A 775 23.51 -5.48 -27.80
C ARG A 775 22.77 -4.16 -28.04
N ILE A 776 21.80 -3.87 -27.18
CA ILE A 776 21.00 -2.64 -27.19
C ILE A 776 21.18 -1.97 -25.83
N GLU A 777 21.69 -0.76 -25.81
CA GLU A 777 21.77 0.08 -24.60
C GLU A 777 20.37 0.63 -24.29
N VAL A 778 20.05 0.69 -23.02
CA VAL A 778 18.75 1.17 -22.51
C VAL A 778 19.02 2.17 -21.39
N ASP A 779 18.35 3.30 -21.41
CA ASP A 779 18.43 4.30 -20.35
C ASP A 779 17.79 3.75 -19.05
N ASP A 780 18.50 3.97 -17.91
CA ASP A 780 18.12 3.49 -16.58
C ASP A 780 17.59 4.61 -15.69
#